data_597d6d4c93bbebac998c05e6287544ea
#
_entry.id   597d6d4c93bbebac998c05e6287544ea
#
_cell.length_a   1.000
_cell.length_b   1.000
_cell.length_c   1.000
_cell.angle_alpha   90.00
_cell.angle_beta   90.00
_cell.angle_gamma   90.00
#
_symmetry.space_group_name_H-M   'P 1'
#
loop_
_entity.id
_entity.type
_entity.pdbx_description
1 polymer ?
#
loop_
_entity_poly.entity_id
_entity_poly.type
_entity_poly.pdbx_seq_one_letter_code
_entity_poly.pdbx_strand_id
1 'polypeptide(L)'
;VKHVNDRIKRLRQEFFEIRPEICPERARFFTRSMQDTEGKPIILRRAQAFYDVLDQVSLFVGDDEIIVGNQASKPRSSPIYPEYSWEWLVQEFEGDPYDFNQRPADPFFYTQETKQEILELIEYWKGKTVYENLREQLPEEINLAWDLGVIDDTWVSAAGLGNIIPDFDWVLAEGLEGVIEKSRKELDSLDLTQPGAIRKKWFLEAAILSNQAVIRFSQRLAEHCQQLAQQVTDPDRKRELLLIASNCRNVPARGAQTFWEALQSTWVILLALHLEANGHAISLGRFDQYLYPFYREDIKRGRITRDKALELVEAFMIKTNEINKIRSWPDTSMFTGYHMAINLAVGGIDADGEDAVNEVSHLVVEACGDLKLFTPSVSLKVNPKTDRAFLDKALKAVQDHQGGQPAFYNDVAFMEILENMGIAKEDLYNWAPVGCIEAHIPGKWDFAAKGPWLNVLKVLELTLNGGKDPATGKQLFQTPGTLETFESAEQILEAFKEQLHHYMSQQVITEHINDALHEQVDPNAFRSSLVHDCIERGKTLIEGGSIYSADGGPTTGIISAADAIAAIEHVLFEKKLLTPAQLFRALQTNFEDENTDPTGPEIRALLLNKTPRFGNDDDRADRWAVAIADFIGSSYHNDFHNSRYGKGPVPCCYSLSQSPVTGSVAFGRAVGPTPDGRKAKDPLNNGISPSNGAEREGPTAVMNSVGKMPYIWFQKGA
;
A
#
# COMPACT_ATOMS: atom_id res chain seq x y z
N VAL A 1 -7.90 23.22 -16.22
CA VAL A 1 -8.56 22.18 -17.05
C VAL A 1 -8.87 22.77 -18.41
N LYS A 2 -7.83 23.01 -19.26
CA LYS A 2 -8.04 23.68 -20.57
C LYS A 2 -8.40 22.73 -21.71
N HIS A 3 -8.21 21.42 -21.58
CA HIS A 3 -8.31 20.46 -22.68
C HIS A 3 -9.26 19.29 -22.43
N VAL A 4 -9.82 19.15 -21.24
CA VAL A 4 -10.72 18.04 -20.87
C VAL A 4 -12.05 18.19 -21.60
N ASN A 5 -12.51 17.11 -22.23
CA ASN A 5 -13.82 17.13 -22.91
C ASN A 5 -14.98 17.18 -21.89
N ASP A 6 -16.19 17.48 -22.37
CA ASP A 6 -17.34 17.72 -21.48
C ASP A 6 -17.81 16.45 -20.75
N ARG A 7 -17.64 15.26 -21.33
CA ARG A 7 -17.91 13.97 -20.67
C ARG A 7 -17.02 13.81 -19.44
N ILE A 8 -15.72 13.97 -19.61
CA ILE A 8 -14.75 13.82 -18.53
C ILE A 8 -14.97 14.84 -17.41
N LYS A 9 -15.35 16.07 -17.77
CA LYS A 9 -15.74 17.09 -16.77
C LYS A 9 -16.94 16.62 -15.94
N ARG A 10 -18.00 16.05 -16.59
CA ARG A 10 -19.18 15.54 -15.87
C ARG A 10 -18.84 14.35 -15.00
N LEU A 11 -18.13 13.33 -15.51
CA LEU A 11 -17.68 12.19 -14.73
C LEU A 11 -16.87 12.61 -13.50
N ARG A 12 -15.92 13.55 -13.68
CA ARG A 12 -15.12 14.08 -12.58
C ARG A 12 -15.97 14.85 -11.57
N GLN A 13 -16.90 15.67 -12.01
CA GLN A 13 -17.82 16.40 -11.14
C GLN A 13 -18.71 15.45 -10.36
N GLU A 14 -19.33 14.49 -11.02
CA GLU A 14 -20.16 13.44 -10.41
C GLU A 14 -19.38 12.68 -9.33
N PHE A 15 -18.14 12.27 -9.62
CA PHE A 15 -17.29 11.63 -8.63
C PHE A 15 -17.14 12.44 -7.33
N PHE A 16 -16.95 13.75 -7.40
CA PHE A 16 -16.82 14.59 -6.20
C PHE A 16 -18.15 14.85 -5.48
N GLU A 17 -19.27 14.80 -6.19
CA GLU A 17 -20.62 15.01 -5.63
C GLU A 17 -21.16 13.73 -4.95
N ILE A 18 -20.73 12.55 -5.39
CA ILE A 18 -21.17 11.28 -4.81
C ILE A 18 -20.62 11.11 -3.40
N ARG A 19 -21.50 10.87 -2.46
CA ARG A 19 -21.18 10.61 -1.06
C ARG A 19 -20.82 9.14 -0.86
N PRO A 20 -19.66 8.81 -0.25
CA PRO A 20 -19.28 7.42 0.05
C PRO A 20 -20.28 6.75 1.00
N GLU A 21 -20.65 5.51 0.69
CA GLU A 21 -21.60 4.72 1.48
C GLU A 21 -21.00 3.36 1.88
N ILE A 22 -21.53 2.75 2.94
CA ILE A 22 -21.24 1.36 3.32
C ILE A 22 -22.18 0.44 2.53
N CYS A 23 -21.63 -0.57 1.86
CA CYS A 23 -22.41 -1.57 1.13
C CYS A 23 -22.27 -2.96 1.77
N PRO A 24 -23.34 -3.62 2.22
CA PRO A 24 -23.28 -4.92 2.85
C PRO A 24 -23.24 -6.09 1.87
N GLU A 25 -23.44 -5.88 0.57
CA GLU A 25 -23.66 -6.95 -0.42
C GLU A 25 -22.54 -7.99 -0.44
N ARG A 26 -21.27 -7.54 -0.51
CA ARG A 26 -20.13 -8.48 -0.50
C ARG A 26 -20.12 -9.32 0.78
N ALA A 27 -20.25 -8.68 1.93
CA ALA A 27 -20.28 -9.38 3.21
C ALA A 27 -21.41 -10.40 3.28
N ARG A 28 -22.60 -10.06 2.78
CA ARG A 28 -23.77 -10.94 2.70
C ARG A 28 -23.49 -12.18 1.88
N PHE A 29 -23.09 -12.01 0.63
CA PHE A 29 -22.88 -13.14 -0.30
C PHE A 29 -21.69 -13.99 0.12
N PHE A 30 -20.60 -13.34 0.55
CA PHE A 30 -19.41 -14.03 1.02
C PHE A 30 -19.69 -14.87 2.29
N THR A 31 -20.34 -14.28 3.30
CA THR A 31 -20.66 -14.98 4.56
C THR A 31 -21.58 -16.16 4.31
N ARG A 32 -22.64 -15.97 3.49
CA ARG A 32 -23.55 -17.07 3.15
C ARG A 32 -22.83 -18.23 2.45
N SER A 33 -21.99 -17.93 1.47
CA SER A 33 -21.22 -18.96 0.76
C SER A 33 -20.25 -19.68 1.70
N MET A 34 -19.63 -18.97 2.63
CA MET A 34 -18.77 -19.57 3.65
C MET A 34 -19.54 -20.50 4.60
N GLN A 35 -20.78 -20.16 4.94
CA GLN A 35 -21.67 -21.04 5.71
C GLN A 35 -22.05 -22.30 4.92
N ASP A 36 -22.47 -22.14 3.68
CA ASP A 36 -22.94 -23.22 2.79
C ASP A 36 -21.82 -24.22 2.44
N THR A 37 -20.57 -23.78 2.49
CA THR A 37 -19.40 -24.61 2.14
C THR A 37 -18.60 -25.07 3.35
N GLU A 38 -19.13 -24.97 4.56
CA GLU A 38 -18.44 -25.36 5.78
C GLU A 38 -17.94 -26.83 5.73
N GLY A 39 -16.71 -27.09 6.21
CA GLY A 39 -16.06 -28.39 6.16
C GLY A 39 -15.28 -28.71 4.87
N LYS A 40 -15.43 -27.92 3.79
CA LYS A 40 -14.54 -28.02 2.61
C LYS A 40 -13.19 -27.35 2.85
N PRO A 41 -12.14 -27.69 2.06
CA PRO A 41 -10.86 -26.97 2.12
C PRO A 41 -11.03 -25.47 1.96
N ILE A 42 -10.36 -24.68 2.79
CA ILE A 42 -10.57 -23.22 2.87
C ILE A 42 -10.39 -22.52 1.53
N ILE A 43 -9.38 -22.90 0.73
CA ILE A 43 -9.12 -22.28 -0.59
C ILE A 43 -10.29 -22.49 -1.57
N LEU A 44 -10.94 -23.65 -1.54
CA LEU A 44 -12.13 -23.93 -2.35
C LEU A 44 -13.36 -23.16 -1.86
N ARG A 45 -13.50 -23.01 -0.53
CA ARG A 45 -14.56 -22.19 0.07
C ARG A 45 -14.45 -20.74 -0.34
N ARG A 46 -13.25 -20.18 -0.27
CA ARG A 46 -12.99 -18.78 -0.66
C ARG A 46 -13.20 -18.57 -2.16
N ALA A 47 -12.74 -19.49 -3.00
CA ALA A 47 -12.99 -19.41 -4.44
C ALA A 47 -14.50 -19.45 -4.78
N GLN A 48 -15.26 -20.31 -4.08
CA GLN A 48 -16.73 -20.34 -4.24
C GLN A 48 -17.37 -19.05 -3.73
N ALA A 49 -16.97 -18.54 -2.57
CA ALA A 49 -17.49 -17.29 -2.03
C ALA A 49 -17.17 -16.09 -2.95
N PHE A 50 -15.99 -16.06 -3.54
CA PHE A 50 -15.62 -15.06 -4.53
C PHE A 50 -16.48 -15.16 -5.80
N TYR A 51 -16.75 -16.37 -6.27
CA TYR A 51 -17.67 -16.60 -7.39
C TYR A 51 -19.07 -16.08 -7.06
N ASP A 52 -19.61 -16.44 -5.91
CA ASP A 52 -20.95 -16.05 -5.48
C ASP A 52 -21.09 -14.54 -5.32
N VAL A 53 -20.04 -13.85 -4.83
CA VAL A 53 -19.98 -12.40 -4.78
C VAL A 53 -20.06 -11.80 -6.19
N LEU A 54 -19.18 -12.22 -7.10
CA LEU A 54 -19.11 -11.66 -8.45
C LEU A 54 -20.35 -12.01 -9.33
N ASP A 55 -21.03 -13.10 -9.02
CA ASP A 55 -22.29 -13.45 -9.70
C ASP A 55 -23.51 -12.70 -9.14
N GLN A 56 -23.44 -12.11 -7.94
CA GLN A 56 -24.63 -11.57 -7.28
C GLN A 56 -24.56 -10.07 -6.98
N VAL A 57 -23.37 -9.45 -6.81
CA VAL A 57 -23.27 -8.00 -6.53
C VAL A 57 -24.03 -7.17 -7.56
N SER A 58 -24.65 -6.10 -7.10
CA SER A 58 -25.38 -5.17 -7.96
C SER A 58 -24.45 -4.51 -8.96
N LEU A 59 -24.92 -4.33 -10.18
CA LEU A 59 -24.20 -3.65 -11.25
C LEU A 59 -24.73 -2.25 -11.47
N PHE A 60 -23.84 -1.34 -11.81
CA PHE A 60 -24.14 0.05 -12.13
C PHE A 60 -23.37 0.48 -13.38
N VAL A 61 -24.00 1.24 -14.25
CA VAL A 61 -23.38 1.91 -15.39
C VAL A 61 -24.01 3.28 -15.54
N GLY A 62 -23.21 4.33 -15.30
CA GLY A 62 -23.64 5.71 -15.41
C GLY A 62 -23.80 6.20 -16.86
N ASP A 63 -24.48 7.33 -17.04
CA ASP A 63 -24.82 7.87 -18.37
C ASP A 63 -23.59 8.20 -19.22
N ASP A 64 -22.53 8.68 -18.62
CA ASP A 64 -21.29 9.07 -19.28
C ASP A 64 -20.17 8.01 -19.20
N GLU A 65 -20.36 6.91 -18.47
CA GLU A 65 -19.32 5.89 -18.28
C GLU A 65 -18.98 5.16 -19.58
N ILE A 66 -17.67 5.02 -19.83
CA ILE A 66 -17.09 4.28 -20.97
C ILE A 66 -16.14 3.17 -20.52
N ILE A 67 -15.68 3.19 -19.28
CA ILE A 67 -15.05 2.07 -18.57
C ILE A 67 -16.03 1.66 -17.48
N VAL A 68 -16.50 0.40 -17.50
CA VAL A 68 -17.62 -0.04 -16.68
C VAL A 68 -17.26 -1.14 -15.69
N GLY A 69 -18.00 -1.19 -14.59
CA GLY A 69 -17.81 -2.12 -13.48
C GLY A 69 -17.65 -1.38 -12.16
N ASN A 70 -18.18 -1.94 -11.09
CA ASN A 70 -18.25 -1.35 -9.76
C ASN A 70 -18.01 -2.42 -8.68
N GLN A 71 -17.44 -2.00 -7.54
CA GLN A 71 -17.16 -2.90 -6.41
C GLN A 71 -18.34 -3.10 -5.46
N ALA A 72 -19.36 -2.26 -5.54
CA ALA A 72 -20.49 -2.22 -4.63
C ALA A 72 -21.73 -1.69 -5.35
N SER A 73 -22.89 -1.67 -4.72
CA SER A 73 -24.18 -1.34 -5.32
C SER A 73 -24.28 0.07 -5.93
N LYS A 74 -23.38 0.98 -5.54
CA LYS A 74 -23.31 2.37 -6.02
C LYS A 74 -21.87 2.80 -6.21
N PRO A 75 -21.59 3.83 -7.06
CA PRO A 75 -20.27 4.42 -7.17
C PRO A 75 -19.77 4.92 -5.79
N ARG A 76 -18.48 4.77 -5.52
CA ARG A 76 -17.81 5.13 -4.27
C ARG A 76 -18.33 4.43 -3.01
N SER A 77 -19.24 3.47 -3.11
CA SER A 77 -19.62 2.65 -1.97
C SER A 77 -18.53 1.64 -1.66
N SER A 78 -18.29 1.39 -0.36
CA SER A 78 -17.27 0.46 0.11
C SER A 78 -17.89 -0.85 0.57
N PRO A 79 -17.41 -1.99 0.08
CA PRO A 79 -17.78 -3.29 0.61
C PRO A 79 -17.18 -3.52 2.00
N ILE A 80 -17.78 -4.45 2.77
CA ILE A 80 -17.31 -4.90 4.09
C ILE A 80 -16.69 -6.28 3.97
N TYR A 81 -15.62 -6.51 4.74
CA TYR A 81 -14.80 -7.73 4.78
C TYR A 81 -14.67 -8.26 6.22
N PRO A 82 -15.73 -8.83 6.79
CA PRO A 82 -15.77 -9.22 8.21
C PRO A 82 -14.82 -10.38 8.54
N GLU A 83 -14.31 -11.09 7.55
CA GLU A 83 -13.35 -12.18 7.69
C GLU A 83 -11.98 -11.74 8.21
N TYR A 84 -11.63 -10.46 8.09
CA TYR A 84 -10.36 -9.95 8.61
C TYR A 84 -10.50 -9.43 10.03
N SER A 85 -11.55 -8.62 10.32
CA SER A 85 -11.80 -8.04 11.63
C SER A 85 -13.20 -7.43 11.67
N TRP A 86 -13.84 -7.42 12.82
CA TRP A 86 -15.21 -6.92 12.98
C TRP A 86 -15.42 -6.02 14.21
N GLU A 87 -14.59 -6.12 15.24
CA GLU A 87 -14.78 -5.46 16.52
C GLU A 87 -14.91 -3.94 16.36
N TRP A 88 -14.06 -3.36 15.55
CA TRP A 88 -14.06 -1.93 15.23
C TRP A 88 -15.35 -1.49 14.51
N LEU A 89 -15.98 -2.37 13.70
CA LEU A 89 -17.25 -2.06 13.04
C LEU A 89 -18.35 -1.84 14.09
N VAL A 90 -18.42 -2.71 15.10
CA VAL A 90 -19.39 -2.57 16.20
C VAL A 90 -19.14 -1.29 16.98
N GLN A 91 -17.89 -1.05 17.40
CA GLN A 91 -17.50 0.14 18.17
C GLN A 91 -17.87 1.43 17.44
N GLU A 92 -17.54 1.54 16.17
CA GLU A 92 -17.82 2.76 15.39
C GLU A 92 -19.29 2.92 15.02
N PHE A 93 -20.06 1.84 14.87
CA PHE A 93 -21.53 1.93 14.81
C PHE A 93 -22.17 2.43 16.14
N GLU A 94 -21.46 2.30 17.25
CA GLU A 94 -21.83 2.84 18.56
C GLU A 94 -21.26 4.25 18.81
N GLY A 95 -20.42 4.76 17.90
CA GLY A 95 -19.84 6.09 17.97
C GLY A 95 -18.47 6.16 18.66
N ASP A 96 -17.79 5.03 18.88
CA ASP A 96 -16.51 4.98 19.55
C ASP A 96 -15.37 4.66 18.56
N PRO A 97 -14.37 5.55 18.36
CA PRO A 97 -14.32 6.94 18.86
C PRO A 97 -15.18 7.91 18.03
N TYR A 98 -15.68 7.50 16.87
CA TYR A 98 -16.54 8.27 15.97
C TYR A 98 -17.53 7.35 15.25
N ASP A 99 -18.76 7.78 15.08
CA ASP A 99 -19.67 7.18 14.10
C ASP A 99 -19.13 7.39 12.67
N PHE A 100 -19.32 6.42 11.77
CA PHE A 100 -18.84 6.50 10.39
C PHE A 100 -19.20 7.78 9.65
N ASN A 101 -20.41 8.32 9.90
CA ASN A 101 -20.86 9.59 9.32
C ASN A 101 -20.17 10.82 9.91
N GLN A 102 -19.62 10.70 11.13
CA GLN A 102 -19.09 11.82 11.92
C GLN A 102 -17.57 11.80 12.03
N ARG A 103 -16.91 10.87 11.34
CA ARG A 103 -15.45 10.81 11.28
C ARG A 103 -14.88 12.13 10.78
N PRO A 104 -13.78 12.65 11.38
CA PRO A 104 -13.13 13.86 10.92
C PRO A 104 -12.43 13.68 9.56
N ALA A 105 -12.17 12.44 9.13
CA ALA A 105 -11.67 12.08 7.82
C ALA A 105 -12.41 10.83 7.32
N ASP A 106 -12.56 10.73 5.99
CA ASP A 106 -13.16 9.58 5.29
C ASP A 106 -14.51 9.12 5.87
N PRO A 107 -15.51 10.02 6.01
CA PRO A 107 -16.82 9.63 6.48
C PRO A 107 -17.54 8.73 5.48
N PHE A 108 -18.25 7.71 5.99
CA PHE A 108 -19.10 6.83 5.20
C PHE A 108 -20.54 6.89 5.67
N PHE A 109 -21.45 7.06 4.73
CA PHE A 109 -22.88 7.03 5.01
C PHE A 109 -23.40 5.57 5.10
N TYR A 110 -24.40 5.33 5.93
CA TYR A 110 -25.10 4.05 6.03
C TYR A 110 -26.55 4.25 6.51
N THR A 111 -27.44 3.28 6.23
CA THR A 111 -28.80 3.24 6.77
C THR A 111 -28.88 2.33 8.00
N GLN A 112 -29.97 2.42 8.76
CA GLN A 112 -30.17 1.53 9.91
C GLN A 112 -30.32 0.06 9.47
N GLU A 113 -30.89 -0.19 8.30
CA GLU A 113 -31.00 -1.51 7.70
C GLU A 113 -29.60 -2.07 7.39
N THR A 114 -28.71 -1.25 6.78
CA THR A 114 -27.32 -1.62 6.53
C THR A 114 -26.58 -1.97 7.82
N LYS A 115 -26.72 -1.14 8.88
CA LYS A 115 -26.13 -1.41 10.20
C LYS A 115 -26.60 -2.74 10.75
N GLN A 116 -27.93 -2.93 10.80
CA GLN A 116 -28.55 -4.15 11.34
C GLN A 116 -28.06 -5.39 10.62
N GLU A 117 -28.05 -5.36 9.31
CA GLU A 117 -27.58 -6.48 8.48
C GLU A 117 -26.12 -6.82 8.76
N ILE A 118 -25.22 -5.83 8.81
CA ILE A 118 -23.79 -6.05 9.08
C ILE A 118 -23.61 -6.67 10.47
N LEU A 119 -24.34 -6.18 11.48
CA LEU A 119 -24.27 -6.73 12.84
C LEU A 119 -24.72 -8.20 12.89
N GLU A 120 -25.74 -8.59 12.11
CA GLU A 120 -26.19 -9.97 12.00
C GLU A 120 -25.14 -10.87 11.31
N LEU A 121 -24.48 -10.38 10.26
CA LEU A 121 -23.43 -11.11 9.54
C LEU A 121 -22.18 -11.33 10.41
N ILE A 122 -21.82 -10.39 11.26
CA ILE A 122 -20.66 -10.47 12.17
C ILE A 122 -20.75 -11.69 13.11
N GLU A 123 -21.95 -12.11 13.51
CA GLU A 123 -22.12 -13.23 14.43
C GLU A 123 -21.46 -14.54 13.93
N TYR A 124 -21.42 -14.74 12.60
CA TYR A 124 -20.72 -15.90 12.01
C TYR A 124 -19.20 -15.79 12.16
N TRP A 125 -18.64 -14.58 12.17
CA TRP A 125 -17.20 -14.34 12.10
C TRP A 125 -16.50 -14.29 13.46
N LYS A 126 -17.23 -14.18 14.56
CA LYS A 126 -16.67 -14.16 15.92
C LYS A 126 -15.77 -15.37 16.17
N GLY A 127 -14.54 -15.14 16.60
CA GLY A 127 -13.51 -16.15 16.82
C GLY A 127 -12.90 -16.76 15.55
N LYS A 128 -13.18 -16.21 14.35
CA LYS A 128 -12.72 -16.75 13.06
C LYS A 128 -11.89 -15.78 12.23
N THR A 129 -11.71 -14.55 12.68
CA THR A 129 -11.01 -13.51 11.92
C THR A 129 -9.50 -13.62 12.04
N VAL A 130 -8.80 -13.04 11.07
CA VAL A 130 -7.32 -12.95 11.11
C VAL A 130 -6.87 -12.16 12.34
N TYR A 131 -7.49 -11.00 12.58
CA TYR A 131 -7.10 -10.09 13.66
C TYR A 131 -7.29 -10.69 15.05
N GLU A 132 -8.47 -11.29 15.36
CA GLU A 132 -8.70 -11.96 16.65
C GLU A 132 -7.66 -13.05 16.91
N ASN A 133 -7.46 -13.94 15.91
CA ASN A 133 -6.52 -15.05 16.04
C ASN A 133 -5.06 -14.55 16.17
N LEU A 134 -4.68 -13.47 15.49
CA LEU A 134 -3.35 -12.88 15.63
C LEU A 134 -3.14 -12.36 17.05
N ARG A 135 -4.05 -11.53 17.57
CA ARG A 135 -3.95 -10.96 18.92
C ARG A 135 -3.93 -12.03 20.01
N GLU A 136 -4.63 -13.15 19.82
CA GLU A 136 -4.63 -14.28 20.74
C GLU A 136 -3.30 -15.05 20.72
N GLN A 137 -2.68 -15.21 19.55
CA GLN A 137 -1.45 -16.01 19.40
C GLN A 137 -0.17 -15.21 19.63
N LEU A 138 -0.22 -13.88 19.62
CA LEU A 138 0.94 -13.05 19.91
C LEU A 138 1.40 -13.21 21.37
N PRO A 139 2.72 -13.32 21.63
CA PRO A 139 3.29 -13.20 22.96
C PRO A 139 2.81 -11.93 23.69
N GLU A 140 2.62 -12.01 25.00
CA GLU A 140 2.13 -10.88 25.82
C GLU A 140 3.00 -9.62 25.66
N GLU A 141 4.32 -9.79 25.57
CA GLU A 141 5.26 -8.68 25.38
C GLU A 141 5.06 -7.97 24.02
N ILE A 142 4.72 -8.70 22.96
CA ILE A 142 4.45 -8.14 21.63
C ILE A 142 3.10 -7.42 21.64
N ASN A 143 2.08 -8.00 22.25
CA ASN A 143 0.80 -7.33 22.47
C ASN A 143 0.96 -6.03 23.25
N LEU A 144 1.80 -6.03 24.29
CA LEU A 144 2.11 -4.81 25.05
C LEU A 144 2.83 -3.76 24.20
N ALA A 145 3.82 -4.15 23.38
CA ALA A 145 4.51 -3.26 22.47
C ALA A 145 3.56 -2.65 21.43
N TRP A 146 2.59 -3.43 20.95
CA TRP A 146 1.54 -2.94 20.05
C TRP A 146 0.63 -1.93 20.74
N ASP A 147 0.09 -2.26 21.91
CA ASP A 147 -0.80 -1.38 22.68
C ASP A 147 -0.15 -0.03 23.06
N LEU A 148 1.17 -0.01 23.19
CA LEU A 148 1.96 1.20 23.48
C LEU A 148 2.46 1.94 22.23
N GLY A 149 2.12 1.47 21.03
CA GLY A 149 2.47 2.11 19.76
C GLY A 149 3.95 2.01 19.36
N VAL A 150 4.63 0.94 19.79
CA VAL A 150 5.98 0.59 19.31
C VAL A 150 5.92 -0.12 17.97
N ILE A 151 5.00 -1.07 17.84
CA ILE A 151 4.68 -1.78 16.59
C ILE A 151 3.19 -1.67 16.29
N ASP A 152 2.77 -1.87 15.04
CA ASP A 152 1.36 -1.95 14.64
C ASP A 152 1.21 -2.76 13.35
N ASP A 153 0.33 -3.76 13.35
CA ASP A 153 0.01 -4.61 12.20
C ASP A 153 -1.46 -4.50 11.74
N THR A 154 -2.21 -3.55 12.28
CA THR A 154 -3.65 -3.38 11.99
C THR A 154 -3.94 -3.29 10.49
N TRP A 155 -3.06 -2.64 9.73
CA TRP A 155 -3.23 -2.41 8.29
C TRP A 155 -3.21 -3.68 7.43
N VAL A 156 -2.66 -4.78 7.94
CA VAL A 156 -2.62 -6.10 7.29
C VAL A 156 -3.60 -7.06 7.95
N SER A 157 -3.48 -7.27 9.26
CA SER A 157 -4.26 -8.27 9.99
C SER A 157 -5.76 -7.93 10.05
N ALA A 158 -6.12 -6.65 10.17
CA ALA A 158 -7.52 -6.22 10.18
C ALA A 158 -8.06 -5.84 8.80
N ALA A 159 -7.21 -5.74 7.79
CA ALA A 159 -7.59 -5.16 6.50
C ALA A 159 -7.25 -6.01 5.27
N GLY A 160 -6.46 -7.05 5.40
CA GLY A 160 -6.08 -7.97 4.33
C GLY A 160 -4.84 -7.57 3.52
N LEU A 161 -4.21 -8.57 2.91
CA LEU A 161 -2.95 -8.42 2.15
C LEU A 161 -3.17 -7.71 0.80
N GLY A 162 -2.25 -6.84 0.45
CA GLY A 162 -2.21 -6.08 -0.81
C GLY A 162 -0.80 -5.98 -1.38
N ASN A 163 -0.39 -4.80 -1.83
CA ASN A 163 0.96 -4.46 -2.32
C ASN A 163 1.47 -5.41 -3.41
N ILE A 164 0.64 -5.65 -4.44
CA ILE A 164 0.94 -6.56 -5.55
C ILE A 164 0.71 -5.88 -6.90
N ILE A 165 1.47 -6.30 -7.90
CA ILE A 165 1.21 -6.02 -9.31
C ILE A 165 1.10 -7.36 -10.05
N PRO A 166 -0.10 -7.75 -10.54
CA PRO A 166 -0.25 -8.96 -11.35
C PRO A 166 0.42 -8.80 -12.72
N ASP A 167 0.54 -9.88 -13.47
CA ASP A 167 1.02 -9.82 -14.85
C ASP A 167 -0.10 -9.38 -15.80
N PHE A 168 -0.28 -8.07 -15.93
CA PHE A 168 -1.25 -7.51 -16.88
C PHE A 168 -0.89 -7.81 -18.34
N ASP A 169 0.40 -7.85 -18.70
CA ASP A 169 0.83 -8.12 -20.06
C ASP A 169 0.38 -9.51 -20.53
N TRP A 170 0.65 -10.53 -19.70
CA TRP A 170 0.18 -11.89 -19.96
C TRP A 170 -1.35 -11.99 -20.08
N VAL A 171 -2.09 -11.40 -19.13
CA VAL A 171 -3.56 -11.48 -19.14
C VAL A 171 -4.16 -10.70 -20.31
N LEU A 172 -3.58 -9.57 -20.71
CA LEU A 172 -4.03 -8.83 -21.90
C LEU A 172 -3.74 -9.57 -23.20
N ALA A 173 -2.67 -10.38 -23.24
CA ALA A 173 -2.34 -11.20 -24.40
C ALA A 173 -3.23 -12.44 -24.54
N GLU A 174 -3.44 -13.19 -23.46
CA GLU A 174 -4.09 -14.51 -23.53
C GLU A 174 -5.50 -14.54 -22.93
N GLY A 175 -5.83 -13.61 -22.04
CA GLY A 175 -7.07 -13.60 -21.28
C GLY A 175 -7.07 -14.60 -20.12
N LEU A 176 -8.14 -14.54 -19.32
CA LEU A 176 -8.33 -15.47 -18.19
C LEU A 176 -8.64 -16.91 -18.65
N GLU A 177 -9.12 -17.10 -19.88
CA GLU A 177 -9.24 -18.44 -20.47
C GLU A 177 -7.86 -19.10 -20.62
N GLY A 178 -6.80 -18.33 -20.94
CA GLY A 178 -5.41 -18.82 -20.96
C GLY A 178 -4.92 -19.26 -19.59
N VAL A 179 -5.22 -18.48 -18.53
CA VAL A 179 -4.91 -18.83 -17.13
C VAL A 179 -5.62 -20.12 -16.71
N ILE A 180 -6.90 -20.26 -17.08
CA ILE A 180 -7.70 -21.47 -16.83
C ILE A 180 -7.10 -22.67 -17.54
N GLU A 181 -6.73 -22.54 -18.82
CA GLU A 181 -6.15 -23.63 -19.61
C GLU A 181 -4.80 -24.07 -19.03
N LYS A 182 -3.95 -23.14 -18.62
CA LYS A 182 -2.70 -23.44 -17.92
C LYS A 182 -2.94 -24.23 -16.63
N SER A 183 -3.92 -23.78 -15.84
CA SER A 183 -4.30 -24.46 -14.58
C SER A 183 -4.87 -25.87 -14.85
N ARG A 184 -5.64 -26.08 -15.91
CA ARG A 184 -6.15 -27.39 -16.32
C ARG A 184 -5.03 -28.36 -16.73
N LYS A 185 -4.09 -27.90 -17.53
CA LYS A 185 -2.92 -28.71 -17.95
C LYS A 185 -2.13 -29.21 -16.74
N GLU A 186 -1.88 -28.33 -15.77
CA GLU A 186 -1.22 -28.72 -14.53
C GLU A 186 -2.07 -29.75 -13.73
N LEU A 187 -3.39 -29.53 -13.65
CA LEU A 187 -4.32 -30.42 -12.96
C LEU A 187 -4.37 -31.82 -13.60
N ASP A 188 -4.45 -31.87 -14.93
CA ASP A 188 -4.54 -33.13 -15.71
C ASP A 188 -3.25 -33.95 -15.64
N SER A 189 -2.10 -33.28 -15.44
CA SER A 189 -0.78 -33.92 -15.30
C SER A 189 -0.49 -34.42 -13.89
N LEU A 190 -1.37 -34.18 -12.91
CA LEU A 190 -1.09 -34.38 -11.50
C LEU A 190 -1.13 -35.86 -11.08
N ASP A 191 -0.02 -36.36 -10.54
CA ASP A 191 -0.02 -37.65 -9.85
C ASP A 191 -0.43 -37.46 -8.38
N LEU A 192 -1.69 -37.81 -8.06
CA LEU A 192 -2.27 -37.64 -6.73
C LEU A 192 -1.62 -38.51 -5.63
N THR A 193 -0.73 -39.44 -6.01
CA THR A 193 0.01 -40.26 -5.04
C THR A 193 1.22 -39.52 -4.47
N GLN A 194 1.63 -38.40 -5.10
CA GLN A 194 2.77 -37.61 -4.64
C GLN A 194 2.45 -36.74 -3.42
N PRO A 195 3.39 -36.57 -2.49
CA PRO A 195 3.23 -35.64 -1.37
C PRO A 195 2.89 -34.21 -1.85
N GLY A 196 1.88 -33.60 -1.25
CA GLY A 196 1.42 -32.24 -1.59
C GLY A 196 0.49 -32.13 -2.81
N ALA A 197 0.35 -33.20 -3.62
CA ALA A 197 -0.47 -33.17 -4.82
C ALA A 197 -1.95 -32.83 -4.57
N ILE A 198 -2.51 -33.23 -3.43
CA ILE A 198 -3.91 -32.90 -3.07
C ILE A 198 -4.06 -31.39 -2.80
N ARG A 199 -3.09 -30.75 -2.14
CA ARG A 199 -3.13 -29.28 -1.95
C ARG A 199 -3.00 -28.55 -3.29
N LYS A 200 -2.05 -28.98 -4.15
CA LYS A 200 -1.90 -28.46 -5.51
C LYS A 200 -3.20 -28.60 -6.31
N LYS A 201 -3.87 -29.76 -6.24
CA LYS A 201 -5.18 -29.97 -6.86
C LYS A 201 -6.20 -28.94 -6.39
N TRP A 202 -6.36 -28.76 -5.09
CA TRP A 202 -7.33 -27.78 -4.55
C TRP A 202 -7.02 -26.35 -4.97
N PHE A 203 -5.74 -25.96 -5.00
CA PHE A 203 -5.33 -24.64 -5.49
C PHE A 203 -5.70 -24.47 -6.97
N LEU A 204 -5.39 -25.46 -7.84
CA LEU A 204 -5.69 -25.38 -9.28
C LEU A 204 -7.20 -25.33 -9.55
N GLU A 205 -8.01 -26.13 -8.84
CA GLU A 205 -9.48 -26.07 -8.91
C GLU A 205 -10.00 -24.70 -8.45
N ALA A 206 -9.45 -24.13 -7.37
CA ALA A 206 -9.82 -22.82 -6.87
C ALA A 206 -9.41 -21.70 -7.86
N ALA A 207 -8.24 -21.79 -8.48
CA ALA A 207 -7.77 -20.85 -9.51
C ALA A 207 -8.70 -20.87 -10.74
N ILE A 208 -9.07 -22.06 -11.22
CA ILE A 208 -10.04 -22.19 -12.34
C ILE A 208 -11.36 -21.52 -11.99
N LEU A 209 -11.93 -21.83 -10.82
CA LEU A 209 -13.23 -21.29 -10.38
C LEU A 209 -13.17 -19.77 -10.21
N SER A 210 -12.09 -19.25 -9.62
CA SER A 210 -11.92 -17.81 -9.38
C SER A 210 -11.80 -17.03 -10.69
N ASN A 211 -11.06 -17.56 -11.68
CA ASN A 211 -10.97 -16.93 -13.01
C ASN A 211 -12.32 -16.98 -13.75
N GLN A 212 -13.08 -18.08 -13.62
CA GLN A 212 -14.45 -18.18 -14.15
C GLN A 212 -15.40 -17.15 -13.53
N ALA A 213 -15.23 -16.85 -12.23
CA ALA A 213 -16.00 -15.83 -11.53
C ALA A 213 -15.81 -14.44 -12.16
N VAL A 214 -14.57 -14.06 -12.48
CA VAL A 214 -14.27 -12.76 -13.10
C VAL A 214 -14.78 -12.69 -14.53
N ILE A 215 -14.67 -13.77 -15.30
CA ILE A 215 -15.29 -13.87 -16.64
C ILE A 215 -16.80 -13.69 -16.53
N ARG A 216 -17.47 -14.38 -15.58
CA ARG A 216 -18.91 -14.26 -15.36
C ARG A 216 -19.32 -12.83 -14.98
N PHE A 217 -18.57 -12.17 -14.11
CA PHE A 217 -18.81 -10.77 -13.75
C PHE A 217 -18.80 -9.85 -14.99
N SER A 218 -17.79 -9.98 -15.86
CA SER A 218 -17.71 -9.21 -17.10
C SER A 218 -18.86 -9.52 -18.07
N GLN A 219 -19.30 -10.79 -18.15
CA GLN A 219 -20.48 -11.17 -18.94
C GLN A 219 -21.75 -10.51 -18.41
N ARG A 220 -21.93 -10.43 -17.08
CA ARG A 220 -23.07 -9.72 -16.46
C ARG A 220 -23.04 -8.22 -16.79
N LEU A 221 -21.85 -7.59 -16.78
CA LEU A 221 -21.69 -6.20 -17.23
C LEU A 221 -22.12 -6.04 -18.70
N ALA A 222 -21.73 -6.97 -19.56
CA ALA A 222 -22.16 -6.96 -20.98
C ALA A 222 -23.69 -7.09 -21.13
N GLU A 223 -24.30 -7.99 -20.37
CA GLU A 223 -25.76 -8.18 -20.34
C GLU A 223 -26.47 -6.91 -19.88
N HIS A 224 -25.95 -6.27 -18.81
CA HIS A 224 -26.49 -5.03 -18.26
C HIS A 224 -26.39 -3.85 -19.25
N CYS A 225 -25.22 -3.65 -19.87
CA CYS A 225 -25.04 -2.63 -20.91
C CYS A 225 -25.98 -2.85 -22.11
N GLN A 226 -26.21 -4.12 -22.49
CA GLN A 226 -27.15 -4.45 -23.59
C GLN A 226 -28.59 -4.11 -23.21
N GLN A 227 -29.01 -4.33 -21.97
CA GLN A 227 -30.33 -3.95 -21.46
C GLN A 227 -30.49 -2.41 -21.47
N LEU A 228 -29.51 -1.68 -20.97
CA LEU A 228 -29.49 -0.21 -20.99
C LEU A 228 -29.57 0.33 -22.41
N ALA A 229 -28.86 -0.28 -23.37
CA ALA A 229 -28.91 0.13 -24.80
C ALA A 229 -30.32 -0.01 -25.43
N GLN A 230 -31.19 -0.83 -24.86
CA GLN A 230 -32.61 -0.94 -25.31
C GLN A 230 -33.48 0.20 -24.75
N GLN A 231 -33.07 0.82 -23.65
CA GLN A 231 -33.84 1.87 -22.97
C GLN A 231 -33.40 3.29 -23.37
N VAL A 232 -32.16 3.45 -23.83
CA VAL A 232 -31.61 4.75 -24.23
C VAL A 232 -32.13 5.16 -25.59
N THR A 233 -32.60 6.40 -25.72
CA THR A 233 -33.10 7.01 -26.94
C THR A 233 -32.04 7.65 -27.81
N ASP A 234 -30.92 8.10 -27.20
CA ASP A 234 -29.78 8.66 -27.93
C ASP A 234 -29.06 7.57 -28.75
N PRO A 235 -29.03 7.70 -30.10
CA PRO A 235 -28.42 6.68 -30.96
C PRO A 235 -26.91 6.54 -30.73
N ASP A 236 -26.21 7.61 -30.35
CA ASP A 236 -24.77 7.57 -30.11
C ASP A 236 -24.46 6.84 -28.82
N ARG A 237 -25.15 7.15 -27.74
CA ARG A 237 -25.02 6.42 -26.48
C ARG A 237 -25.44 4.94 -26.63
N LYS A 238 -26.48 4.66 -27.38
CA LYS A 238 -26.89 3.29 -27.69
C LYS A 238 -25.79 2.49 -28.37
N ARG A 239 -25.14 3.07 -29.42
CA ARG A 239 -24.02 2.41 -30.10
C ARG A 239 -22.83 2.19 -29.16
N GLU A 240 -22.54 3.18 -28.33
CA GLU A 240 -21.46 3.10 -27.34
C GLU A 240 -21.72 1.99 -26.30
N LEU A 241 -22.91 1.90 -25.72
CA LEU A 241 -23.30 0.83 -24.78
C LEU A 241 -23.21 -0.57 -25.42
N LEU A 242 -23.58 -0.70 -26.69
CA LEU A 242 -23.43 -1.96 -27.42
C LEU A 242 -21.97 -2.32 -27.67
N LEU A 243 -21.10 -1.35 -27.90
CA LEU A 243 -19.65 -1.56 -28.02
C LEU A 243 -19.04 -1.95 -26.67
N ILE A 244 -19.40 -1.28 -25.58
CA ILE A 244 -19.00 -1.64 -24.23
C ILE A 244 -19.45 -3.09 -23.89
N ALA A 245 -20.69 -3.44 -24.23
CA ALA A 245 -21.18 -4.81 -24.06
C ALA A 245 -20.37 -5.83 -24.87
N SER A 246 -19.95 -5.47 -26.09
CA SER A 246 -19.07 -6.32 -26.90
C SER A 246 -17.68 -6.49 -26.25
N ASN A 247 -17.08 -5.40 -25.78
CA ASN A 247 -15.81 -5.42 -25.09
C ASN A 247 -15.89 -6.33 -23.84
N CYS A 248 -16.89 -6.16 -22.99
CA CYS A 248 -17.07 -6.97 -21.78
C CYS A 248 -17.37 -8.47 -22.07
N ARG A 249 -17.87 -8.83 -23.26
CA ARG A 249 -17.98 -10.24 -23.68
C ARG A 249 -16.64 -10.83 -24.09
N ASN A 250 -15.75 -10.01 -24.65
CA ASN A 250 -14.43 -10.46 -25.06
C ASN A 250 -13.45 -10.47 -23.89
N VAL A 251 -13.34 -9.37 -23.15
CA VAL A 251 -12.36 -9.22 -22.08
C VAL A 251 -13.01 -9.21 -20.68
N PRO A 252 -12.34 -9.73 -19.65
CA PRO A 252 -11.00 -10.33 -19.63
C PRO A 252 -10.96 -11.81 -19.99
N ALA A 253 -12.04 -12.40 -20.52
CA ALA A 253 -12.08 -13.82 -20.86
C ALA A 253 -10.97 -14.19 -21.86
N ARG A 254 -10.84 -13.40 -22.92
CA ARG A 254 -9.85 -13.56 -23.99
C ARG A 254 -8.88 -12.39 -24.03
N GLY A 255 -7.78 -12.54 -24.78
CA GLY A 255 -6.85 -11.46 -25.02
C GLY A 255 -7.51 -10.24 -25.68
N ALA A 256 -7.08 -9.05 -25.27
CA ALA A 256 -7.59 -7.79 -25.80
C ALA A 256 -7.19 -7.61 -27.28
N GLN A 257 -8.08 -6.99 -28.08
CA GLN A 257 -7.88 -6.72 -29.50
C GLN A 257 -7.78 -5.23 -29.81
N THR A 258 -8.16 -4.38 -28.86
CA THR A 258 -8.16 -2.91 -29.00
C THR A 258 -7.68 -2.24 -27.71
N PHE A 259 -7.29 -0.97 -27.84
CA PHE A 259 -6.89 -0.16 -26.68
C PHE A 259 -8.00 -0.02 -25.64
N TRP A 260 -9.24 0.12 -26.09
CA TRP A 260 -10.39 0.17 -25.18
C TRP A 260 -10.62 -1.16 -24.45
N GLU A 261 -10.55 -2.30 -25.15
CA GLU A 261 -10.63 -3.61 -24.51
C GLU A 261 -9.49 -3.82 -23.49
N ALA A 262 -8.27 -3.39 -23.82
CA ALA A 262 -7.14 -3.52 -22.89
C ALA A 262 -7.37 -2.72 -21.61
N LEU A 263 -7.86 -1.49 -21.69
CA LEU A 263 -8.24 -0.68 -20.52
C LEU A 263 -9.40 -1.30 -19.72
N GLN A 264 -10.45 -1.78 -20.41
CA GLN A 264 -11.59 -2.45 -19.76
C GLN A 264 -11.17 -3.74 -19.05
N SER A 265 -10.30 -4.53 -19.67
CA SER A 265 -9.72 -5.75 -19.06
C SER A 265 -8.92 -5.42 -17.80
N THR A 266 -8.00 -4.47 -17.90
CA THR A 266 -7.19 -4.00 -16.76
C THR A 266 -8.08 -3.53 -15.61
N TRP A 267 -9.15 -2.80 -15.90
CA TRP A 267 -10.11 -2.33 -14.89
C TRP A 267 -10.82 -3.48 -14.18
N VAL A 268 -11.40 -4.43 -14.95
CA VAL A 268 -12.15 -5.56 -14.37
C VAL A 268 -11.25 -6.44 -13.50
N ILE A 269 -10.01 -6.68 -13.93
CA ILE A 269 -9.03 -7.45 -13.16
C ILE A 269 -8.68 -6.72 -11.87
N LEU A 270 -8.36 -5.42 -11.92
CA LEU A 270 -8.05 -4.60 -10.75
C LEU A 270 -9.21 -4.63 -9.74
N LEU A 271 -10.43 -4.46 -10.22
CA LEU A 271 -11.65 -4.49 -9.43
C LEU A 271 -11.86 -5.85 -8.76
N ALA A 272 -11.68 -6.94 -9.51
CA ALA A 272 -11.81 -8.30 -9.01
C ALA A 272 -10.79 -8.63 -7.93
N LEU A 273 -9.54 -8.18 -8.08
CA LEU A 273 -8.50 -8.33 -7.07
C LEU A 273 -8.86 -7.64 -5.75
N HIS A 274 -9.49 -6.46 -5.82
CA HIS A 274 -10.00 -5.77 -4.63
C HIS A 274 -11.21 -6.48 -4.01
N LEU A 275 -12.04 -7.15 -4.79
CA LEU A 275 -13.20 -7.91 -4.28
C LEU A 275 -12.84 -9.28 -3.71
N GLU A 276 -11.75 -9.91 -4.19
CA GLU A 276 -11.26 -11.18 -3.63
C GLU A 276 -10.76 -10.99 -2.20
N ALA A 277 -9.95 -9.95 -1.99
CA ALA A 277 -9.34 -9.66 -0.69
C ALA A 277 -9.26 -8.15 -0.48
N ASN A 278 -9.56 -7.69 0.69
CA ASN A 278 -9.56 -6.27 1.06
C ASN A 278 -8.15 -5.63 1.06
N GLY A 279 -7.26 -6.08 0.17
CA GLY A 279 -5.87 -5.64 0.12
C GLY A 279 -5.72 -4.17 -0.23
N HIS A 280 -4.71 -3.54 0.35
CA HIS A 280 -4.28 -2.19 0.05
C HIS A 280 -3.21 -2.22 -1.07
N ALA A 281 -3.12 -1.15 -1.88
CA ALA A 281 -2.01 -0.98 -2.81
C ALA A 281 -1.86 -2.05 -3.93
N ILE A 282 -2.98 -2.58 -4.43
CA ILE A 282 -2.97 -3.37 -5.67
C ILE A 282 -2.76 -2.41 -6.82
N SER A 283 -1.65 -2.54 -7.55
CA SER A 283 -1.17 -1.50 -8.47
C SER A 283 -1.11 -1.96 -9.92
N LEU A 284 -0.91 -1.01 -10.85
CA LEU A 284 -1.05 -1.19 -12.29
C LEU A 284 0.28 -1.50 -13.00
N GLY A 285 1.43 -1.33 -12.30
CA GLY A 285 2.73 -1.56 -12.90
C GLY A 285 3.06 -0.61 -14.05
N ARG A 286 3.82 -1.08 -15.03
CA ARG A 286 4.27 -0.31 -16.20
C ARG A 286 3.14 -0.16 -17.23
N PHE A 287 2.16 0.63 -16.89
CA PHE A 287 0.91 0.83 -17.60
C PHE A 287 1.09 1.22 -19.08
N ASP A 288 2.05 2.08 -19.35
CA ASP A 288 2.35 2.53 -20.70
C ASP A 288 2.96 1.43 -21.58
N GLN A 289 3.71 0.47 -20.99
CA GLN A 289 4.38 -0.56 -21.75
C GLN A 289 3.42 -1.62 -22.28
N TYR A 290 2.56 -2.18 -21.42
CA TYR A 290 1.63 -3.23 -21.84
C TYR A 290 0.42 -2.70 -22.63
N LEU A 291 0.11 -1.40 -22.55
CA LEU A 291 -0.98 -0.79 -23.31
C LEU A 291 -0.54 -0.20 -24.66
N TYR A 292 0.73 0.19 -24.80
CA TYR A 292 1.22 0.82 -26.02
C TYR A 292 1.04 -0.01 -27.30
N PRO A 293 1.24 -1.34 -27.32
CA PRO A 293 0.98 -2.15 -28.51
C PRO A 293 -0.45 -2.01 -29.05
N PHE A 294 -1.45 -1.98 -28.16
CA PHE A 294 -2.86 -1.82 -28.52
C PHE A 294 -3.15 -0.40 -29.04
N TYR A 295 -2.65 0.62 -28.34
CA TYR A 295 -2.75 2.02 -28.77
C TYR A 295 -2.18 2.22 -30.17
N ARG A 296 -0.93 1.78 -30.38
CA ARG A 296 -0.22 1.92 -31.65
C ARG A 296 -0.97 1.26 -32.80
N GLU A 297 -1.49 0.06 -32.58
CA GLU A 297 -2.24 -0.68 -33.60
C GLU A 297 -3.59 -0.01 -33.93
N ASP A 298 -4.31 0.52 -32.92
CA ASP A 298 -5.58 1.20 -33.13
C ASP A 298 -5.40 2.55 -33.85
N ILE A 299 -4.37 3.32 -33.51
CA ILE A 299 -4.02 4.55 -34.24
C ILE A 299 -3.65 4.23 -35.69
N LYS A 300 -2.79 3.22 -35.91
CA LYS A 300 -2.39 2.79 -37.25
C LYS A 300 -3.56 2.36 -38.13
N ARG A 301 -4.54 1.69 -37.53
CA ARG A 301 -5.76 1.24 -38.26
C ARG A 301 -6.85 2.31 -38.32
N GLY A 302 -6.65 3.47 -37.72
CA GLY A 302 -7.65 4.54 -37.65
C GLY A 302 -8.90 4.17 -36.83
N ARG A 303 -8.79 3.25 -35.88
CA ARG A 303 -9.91 2.83 -35.00
C ARG A 303 -10.19 3.86 -33.93
N ILE A 304 -9.15 4.55 -33.43
CA ILE A 304 -9.25 5.64 -32.47
C ILE A 304 -8.39 6.81 -32.89
N THR A 305 -8.72 8.01 -32.41
CA THR A 305 -7.86 9.19 -32.45
C THR A 305 -7.08 9.32 -31.15
N ARG A 306 -6.04 10.17 -31.13
CA ARG A 306 -5.30 10.50 -29.90
C ARG A 306 -6.24 11.06 -28.83
N ASP A 307 -7.17 11.94 -29.23
CA ASP A 307 -8.13 12.56 -28.30
C ASP A 307 -9.07 11.50 -27.68
N LYS A 308 -9.52 10.51 -28.47
CA LYS A 308 -10.32 9.39 -27.94
C LYS A 308 -9.50 8.50 -27.00
N ALA A 309 -8.22 8.30 -27.30
CA ALA A 309 -7.34 7.57 -26.40
C ALA A 309 -7.13 8.32 -25.08
N LEU A 310 -6.96 9.64 -25.11
CA LEU A 310 -6.87 10.48 -23.91
C LEU A 310 -8.16 10.39 -23.10
N GLU A 311 -9.34 10.52 -23.73
CA GLU A 311 -10.64 10.36 -23.08
C GLU A 311 -10.77 9.00 -22.33
N LEU A 312 -10.31 7.93 -22.97
CA LEU A 312 -10.33 6.58 -22.37
C LEU A 312 -9.40 6.47 -21.15
N VAL A 313 -8.18 7.04 -21.23
CA VAL A 313 -7.22 7.08 -20.12
C VAL A 313 -7.78 7.92 -18.96
N GLU A 314 -8.33 9.10 -19.26
CA GLU A 314 -8.96 9.97 -18.26
C GLU A 314 -10.14 9.27 -17.56
N ALA A 315 -11.02 8.62 -18.33
CA ALA A 315 -12.14 7.86 -17.77
C ALA A 315 -11.65 6.70 -16.87
N PHE A 316 -10.61 5.98 -17.29
CA PHE A 316 -9.98 4.92 -16.50
C PHE A 316 -9.42 5.47 -15.18
N MET A 317 -8.71 6.61 -15.21
CA MET A 317 -8.16 7.23 -14.01
C MET A 317 -9.26 7.72 -13.06
N ILE A 318 -10.38 8.22 -13.58
CA ILE A 318 -11.55 8.56 -12.73
C ILE A 318 -12.09 7.30 -12.06
N LYS A 319 -12.26 6.21 -12.80
CA LYS A 319 -12.77 4.92 -12.25
C LYS A 319 -11.92 4.40 -11.10
N THR A 320 -10.59 4.54 -11.15
CA THR A 320 -9.73 4.07 -10.04
C THR A 320 -10.02 4.77 -8.71
N ASN A 321 -10.61 5.98 -8.73
CA ASN A 321 -11.01 6.71 -7.52
C ASN A 321 -12.34 6.22 -6.94
N GLU A 322 -13.11 5.42 -7.65
CA GLU A 322 -14.35 4.81 -7.13
C GLU A 322 -14.08 3.64 -6.20
N ILE A 323 -12.87 3.05 -6.24
CA ILE A 323 -12.47 2.00 -5.31
C ILE A 323 -12.18 2.63 -3.96
N ASN A 324 -13.12 2.47 -3.05
CA ASN A 324 -12.99 2.89 -1.66
C ASN A 324 -12.78 1.67 -0.75
N LYS A 325 -12.13 1.90 0.37
CA LYS A 325 -11.96 0.92 1.44
C LYS A 325 -12.37 1.54 2.77
N ILE A 326 -13.27 0.86 3.45
CA ILE A 326 -13.60 1.22 4.83
C ILE A 326 -12.61 0.50 5.77
N ARG A 327 -12.06 1.24 6.71
CA ARG A 327 -11.08 0.79 7.70
C ARG A 327 -11.51 1.23 9.09
N SER A 328 -10.94 0.60 10.12
CA SER A 328 -11.05 1.12 11.48
C SER A 328 -10.53 2.56 11.57
N TRP A 329 -10.97 3.31 12.55
CA TRP A 329 -10.49 4.69 12.73
C TRP A 329 -8.95 4.77 12.97
N PRO A 330 -8.31 3.89 13.77
CA PRO A 330 -6.85 3.88 13.86
C PRO A 330 -6.17 3.73 12.50
N ASP A 331 -6.59 2.76 11.68
CA ASP A 331 -6.04 2.54 10.34
C ASP A 331 -6.39 3.70 9.37
N THR A 332 -7.63 4.23 9.43
CA THR A 332 -8.02 5.43 8.66
C THR A 332 -7.13 6.62 8.98
N SER A 333 -6.75 6.81 10.24
CA SER A 333 -5.86 7.92 10.63
C SER A 333 -4.44 7.80 10.04
N MET A 334 -4.02 6.59 9.64
CA MET A 334 -2.76 6.31 8.96
C MET A 334 -2.86 6.45 7.43
N PHE A 335 -4.05 6.27 6.86
CA PHE A 335 -4.31 6.23 5.42
C PHE A 335 -5.51 7.12 5.02
N THR A 336 -5.52 8.39 5.46
CA THR A 336 -6.62 9.31 5.17
C THR A 336 -6.75 9.67 3.69
N GLY A 337 -7.95 10.02 3.23
CA GLY A 337 -8.26 10.52 1.89
C GLY A 337 -8.92 9.49 0.98
N TYR A 338 -9.54 8.43 1.50
CA TYR A 338 -10.10 7.29 0.73
C TYR A 338 -9.07 6.59 -0.16
N HIS A 339 -7.81 6.80 0.13
CA HIS A 339 -6.70 6.40 -0.72
C HIS A 339 -6.47 4.89 -0.68
N MET A 340 -6.39 4.27 -1.87
CA MET A 340 -6.10 2.84 -2.02
C MET A 340 -4.65 2.56 -2.39
N ALA A 341 -3.82 3.59 -2.53
CA ALA A 341 -2.43 3.50 -2.97
C ALA A 341 -2.26 2.70 -4.29
N ILE A 342 -3.19 2.86 -5.23
CA ILE A 342 -3.08 2.30 -6.57
C ILE A 342 -2.01 3.10 -7.31
N ASN A 343 -0.88 2.47 -7.64
CA ASN A 343 0.21 3.10 -8.38
C ASN A 343 0.14 2.76 -9.87
N LEU A 344 0.57 3.70 -10.71
CA LEU A 344 0.65 3.59 -12.15
C LEU A 344 2.01 4.11 -12.60
N ALA A 345 2.86 3.26 -13.16
CA ALA A 345 4.19 3.65 -13.62
C ALA A 345 4.24 3.90 -15.13
N VAL A 346 5.06 4.87 -15.53
CA VAL A 346 5.37 5.17 -16.93
C VAL A 346 6.86 5.46 -17.12
N GLY A 347 7.37 5.25 -18.33
CA GLY A 347 8.77 5.51 -18.70
C GLY A 347 9.75 4.45 -18.17
N GLY A 348 10.94 4.89 -17.79
CA GLY A 348 12.05 4.03 -17.41
C GLY A 348 12.85 3.54 -18.61
N ILE A 349 13.59 2.44 -18.47
CA ILE A 349 14.27 1.77 -19.56
C ILE A 349 13.50 0.52 -20.00
N ASP A 350 13.74 0.09 -21.25
CA ASP A 350 13.30 -1.19 -21.78
C ASP A 350 14.33 -2.32 -21.54
N ALA A 351 14.07 -3.52 -22.06
CA ALA A 351 14.96 -4.66 -21.93
C ALA A 351 16.34 -4.46 -22.62
N ASP A 352 16.41 -3.57 -23.60
CA ASP A 352 17.64 -3.22 -24.32
C ASP A 352 18.40 -2.05 -23.65
N GLY A 353 17.86 -1.52 -22.56
CA GLY A 353 18.40 -0.38 -21.80
C GLY A 353 18.21 0.97 -22.49
N GLU A 354 17.24 1.09 -23.41
CA GLU A 354 16.87 2.33 -24.06
C GLU A 354 15.68 3.00 -23.35
N ASP A 355 15.44 4.29 -23.66
CA ASP A 355 14.31 5.03 -23.08
C ASP A 355 12.97 4.42 -23.52
N ALA A 356 12.15 4.04 -22.54
CA ALA A 356 10.88 3.36 -22.76
C ALA A 356 9.67 4.30 -22.83
N VAL A 357 9.88 5.62 -22.79
CA VAL A 357 8.81 6.61 -22.95
C VAL A 357 8.12 6.44 -24.30
N ASN A 358 6.79 6.40 -24.30
CA ASN A 358 5.98 6.24 -25.50
C ASN A 358 4.72 7.15 -25.44
N GLU A 359 3.87 7.12 -26.46
CA GLU A 359 2.69 7.98 -26.54
C GLU A 359 1.71 7.76 -25.37
N VAL A 360 1.58 6.54 -24.84
CA VAL A 360 0.72 6.28 -23.68
C VAL A 360 1.31 6.94 -22.42
N SER A 361 2.65 6.98 -22.28
CA SER A 361 3.31 7.74 -21.20
C SER A 361 2.90 9.22 -21.26
N HIS A 362 2.88 9.81 -22.46
CA HIS A 362 2.43 11.19 -22.66
C HIS A 362 0.95 11.41 -22.37
N LEU A 363 0.06 10.45 -22.69
CA LEU A 363 -1.38 10.51 -22.37
C LEU A 363 -1.61 10.47 -20.86
N VAL A 364 -0.91 9.59 -20.14
CA VAL A 364 -1.03 9.45 -18.68
C VAL A 364 -0.59 10.72 -17.96
N VAL A 365 0.56 11.31 -18.35
CA VAL A 365 1.05 12.56 -17.75
C VAL A 365 0.08 13.73 -18.02
N GLU A 366 -0.52 13.79 -19.22
CA GLU A 366 -1.52 14.79 -19.59
C GLU A 366 -2.79 14.64 -18.74
N ALA A 367 -3.34 13.42 -18.68
CA ALA A 367 -4.49 13.09 -17.84
C ALA A 367 -4.26 13.40 -16.35
N CYS A 368 -3.08 13.10 -15.82
CA CYS A 368 -2.70 13.44 -14.44
C CYS A 368 -2.80 14.95 -14.18
N GLY A 369 -2.20 15.78 -15.03
CA GLY A 369 -2.23 17.24 -14.90
C GLY A 369 -3.63 17.83 -15.06
N ASP A 370 -4.44 17.25 -15.94
CA ASP A 370 -5.80 17.72 -16.26
C ASP A 370 -6.83 17.32 -15.19
N LEU A 371 -6.82 16.09 -14.73
CA LEU A 371 -7.81 15.57 -13.78
C LEU A 371 -7.59 16.03 -12.35
N LYS A 372 -6.34 16.18 -11.91
CA LYS A 372 -5.98 16.54 -10.52
C LYS A 372 -6.65 15.62 -9.50
N LEU A 373 -6.54 14.32 -9.73
CA LEU A 373 -7.04 13.27 -8.84
C LEU A 373 -5.89 12.70 -7.99
N PHE A 374 -6.21 12.12 -6.85
CA PHE A 374 -5.21 11.54 -5.94
C PHE A 374 -4.90 10.06 -6.26
N THR A 375 -5.77 9.38 -7.01
CA THR A 375 -5.62 8.00 -7.48
C THR A 375 -5.84 7.94 -9.00
N PRO A 376 -5.03 7.15 -9.77
CA PRO A 376 -3.83 6.44 -9.32
C PRO A 376 -2.68 7.41 -9.01
N SER A 377 -1.76 6.98 -8.13
CA SER A 377 -0.47 7.68 -7.99
C SER A 377 0.33 7.47 -9.26
N VAL A 378 0.58 8.53 -10.01
CA VAL A 378 1.35 8.48 -11.26
C VAL A 378 2.83 8.60 -10.97
N SER A 379 3.59 7.59 -11.36
CA SER A 379 5.02 7.44 -11.10
C SER A 379 5.82 7.43 -12.39
N LEU A 380 6.75 8.39 -12.52
CA LEU A 380 7.68 8.45 -13.63
C LEU A 380 8.99 7.78 -13.25
N LYS A 381 9.36 6.73 -13.95
CA LYS A 381 10.70 6.14 -13.88
C LYS A 381 11.63 6.97 -14.75
N VAL A 382 12.61 7.63 -14.14
CA VAL A 382 13.51 8.57 -14.81
C VAL A 382 14.92 8.03 -14.81
N ASN A 383 15.61 8.12 -15.94
CA ASN A 383 16.99 7.69 -16.15
C ASN A 383 17.75 8.72 -17.01
N PRO A 384 19.08 8.62 -17.14
CA PRO A 384 19.87 9.58 -17.93
C PRO A 384 19.50 9.69 -19.43
N LYS A 385 18.77 8.69 -19.97
CA LYS A 385 18.31 8.70 -21.37
C LYS A 385 16.91 9.29 -21.56
N THR A 386 16.19 9.51 -20.47
CA THR A 386 14.80 10.03 -20.53
C THR A 386 14.72 11.33 -21.32
N ASP A 387 13.81 11.39 -22.30
CA ASP A 387 13.64 12.54 -23.17
C ASP A 387 13.33 13.83 -22.41
N ARG A 388 14.06 14.90 -22.72
CA ARG A 388 13.93 16.19 -22.04
C ARG A 388 12.55 16.80 -22.22
N ALA A 389 11.93 16.68 -23.40
CA ALA A 389 10.61 17.24 -23.66
C ALA A 389 9.53 16.51 -22.83
N PHE A 390 9.69 15.21 -22.59
CA PHE A 390 8.82 14.45 -21.69
C PHE A 390 8.97 14.91 -20.24
N LEU A 391 10.21 15.11 -19.77
CA LEU A 391 10.46 15.65 -18.42
C LEU A 391 9.85 17.05 -18.23
N ASP A 392 10.00 17.93 -19.19
CA ASP A 392 9.43 19.29 -19.13
C ASP A 392 7.89 19.24 -19.08
N LYS A 393 7.27 18.32 -19.84
CA LYS A 393 5.82 18.07 -19.78
C LYS A 393 5.39 17.53 -18.39
N ALA A 394 6.16 16.61 -17.83
CA ALA A 394 5.89 16.04 -16.50
C ALA A 394 6.02 17.09 -15.38
N LEU A 395 7.05 17.93 -15.43
CA LEU A 395 7.22 19.04 -14.48
C LEU A 395 6.06 20.04 -14.58
N LYS A 396 5.57 20.30 -15.81
CA LYS A 396 4.38 21.13 -16.01
C LYS A 396 3.14 20.48 -15.40
N ALA A 397 2.97 19.17 -15.55
CA ALA A 397 1.86 18.43 -14.92
C ALA A 397 1.91 18.54 -13.39
N VAL A 398 3.08 18.45 -12.75
CA VAL A 398 3.24 18.67 -11.29
C VAL A 398 2.75 20.06 -10.89
N GLN A 399 3.15 21.10 -11.63
CA GLN A 399 2.70 22.47 -11.37
C GLN A 399 1.17 22.61 -11.50
N ASP A 400 0.59 21.97 -12.51
CA ASP A 400 -0.85 22.05 -12.79
C ASP A 400 -1.65 21.22 -11.77
N HIS A 401 -1.14 20.05 -11.36
CA HIS A 401 -1.77 19.18 -10.38
C HIS A 401 -1.82 19.80 -8.98
N GLN A 402 -0.75 20.46 -8.54
CA GLN A 402 -0.63 21.09 -7.21
C GLN A 402 -0.68 20.12 -6.02
N GLY A 403 -0.62 18.82 -6.27
CA GLY A 403 -0.68 17.74 -5.27
C GLY A 403 0.54 16.81 -5.28
N GLY A 404 1.68 17.26 -5.87
CA GLY A 404 2.92 16.48 -5.89
C GLY A 404 2.92 15.32 -6.89
N GLN A 405 1.99 15.30 -7.85
CA GLN A 405 1.95 14.29 -8.90
C GLN A 405 2.16 14.91 -10.29
N PRO A 406 2.76 14.17 -11.22
CA PRO A 406 3.39 12.85 -11.06
C PRO A 406 4.64 12.88 -10.16
N ALA A 407 4.97 11.76 -9.49
CA ALA A 407 6.19 11.57 -8.71
C ALA A 407 7.33 11.03 -9.60
N PHE A 408 8.58 11.36 -9.24
CA PHE A 408 9.76 10.95 -10.01
C PHE A 408 10.58 9.90 -9.25
N TYR A 409 10.95 8.83 -9.93
CA TYR A 409 11.73 7.73 -9.40
C TYR A 409 13.03 7.57 -10.17
N ASN A 410 14.15 7.50 -9.47
CA ASN A 410 15.45 7.24 -10.07
C ASN A 410 15.56 5.76 -10.48
N ASP A 411 15.37 5.49 -11.78
CA ASP A 411 15.31 4.14 -12.32
C ASP A 411 16.60 3.35 -12.05
N VAL A 412 17.76 4.00 -12.15
CA VAL A 412 19.07 3.37 -11.93
C VAL A 412 19.26 2.97 -10.47
N ALA A 413 18.94 3.87 -9.52
CA ALA A 413 19.09 3.58 -8.11
C ALA A 413 18.17 2.42 -7.65
N PHE A 414 16.95 2.37 -8.16
CA PHE A 414 16.05 1.25 -7.84
C PHE A 414 16.53 -0.08 -8.41
N MET A 415 17.11 -0.09 -9.61
CA MET A 415 17.70 -1.32 -10.16
C MET A 415 18.90 -1.79 -9.32
N GLU A 416 19.75 -0.89 -8.83
CA GLU A 416 20.85 -1.22 -7.92
C GLU A 416 20.35 -1.82 -6.59
N ILE A 417 19.31 -1.24 -6.01
CA ILE A 417 18.65 -1.76 -4.79
C ILE A 417 18.12 -3.17 -5.02
N LEU A 418 17.41 -3.38 -6.13
CA LEU A 418 16.81 -4.68 -6.47
C LEU A 418 17.86 -5.74 -6.77
N GLU A 419 18.95 -5.37 -7.45
CA GLU A 419 20.09 -6.28 -7.67
C GLU A 419 20.72 -6.70 -6.33
N ASN A 420 20.89 -5.76 -5.39
CA ASN A 420 21.36 -6.05 -4.03
C ASN A 420 20.42 -6.99 -3.24
N MET A 421 19.12 -6.95 -3.53
CA MET A 421 18.12 -7.86 -2.95
C MET A 421 18.10 -9.24 -3.64
N GLY A 422 18.91 -9.48 -4.67
CA GLY A 422 18.99 -10.76 -5.38
C GLY A 422 17.97 -10.92 -6.51
N ILE A 423 17.35 -9.84 -7.00
CA ILE A 423 16.51 -9.88 -8.20
C ILE A 423 17.39 -10.11 -9.43
N ALA A 424 16.94 -11.00 -10.31
CA ALA A 424 17.69 -11.35 -11.55
C ALA A 424 17.82 -10.14 -12.48
N LYS A 425 19.00 -10.00 -13.11
CA LYS A 425 19.33 -8.84 -13.98
C LYS A 425 18.33 -8.63 -15.12
N GLU A 426 17.85 -9.73 -15.69
CA GLU A 426 16.85 -9.73 -16.76
C GLU A 426 15.48 -9.19 -16.34
N ASP A 427 15.20 -9.07 -15.02
CA ASP A 427 13.94 -8.57 -14.49
C ASP A 427 14.04 -7.13 -13.99
N LEU A 428 15.25 -6.61 -13.77
CA LEU A 428 15.46 -5.30 -13.15
C LEU A 428 14.77 -4.16 -13.91
N TYR A 429 14.85 -4.15 -15.25
CA TYR A 429 14.23 -3.09 -16.06
C TYR A 429 12.71 -3.02 -15.88
N ASN A 430 12.07 -4.17 -15.56
CA ASN A 430 10.62 -4.28 -15.47
C ASN A 430 10.06 -3.90 -14.10
N TRP A 431 10.90 -3.44 -13.17
CA TRP A 431 10.38 -2.98 -11.87
C TRP A 431 9.37 -1.85 -12.03
N ALA A 432 8.42 -1.80 -11.12
CA ALA A 432 7.47 -0.70 -11.01
C ALA A 432 7.16 -0.44 -9.53
N PRO A 433 6.84 0.80 -9.14
CA PRO A 433 6.35 1.06 -7.79
C PRO A 433 4.97 0.44 -7.59
N VAL A 434 4.80 -0.17 -6.42
CA VAL A 434 3.53 -0.68 -5.90
C VAL A 434 3.16 0.12 -4.65
N GLY A 435 1.89 0.38 -4.45
CA GLY A 435 1.50 1.16 -3.28
C GLY A 435 2.00 2.59 -3.33
N CYS A 436 2.65 3.01 -2.24
CA CYS A 436 3.18 4.35 -2.14
C CYS A 436 4.43 4.53 -3.00
N ILE A 437 5.46 3.71 -2.72
CA ILE A 437 6.80 3.85 -3.30
C ILE A 437 7.57 2.52 -3.33
N GLU A 438 6.93 1.40 -2.99
CA GLU A 438 7.56 0.10 -2.89
C GLU A 438 7.97 -0.42 -4.27
N ALA A 439 9.24 -0.90 -4.41
CA ALA A 439 9.66 -1.56 -5.64
C ALA A 439 9.07 -2.98 -5.74
N HIS A 440 8.64 -3.35 -6.94
CA HIS A 440 8.04 -4.65 -7.23
C HIS A 440 8.39 -5.09 -8.66
N ILE A 441 8.44 -6.40 -8.90
CA ILE A 441 8.55 -6.97 -10.25
C ILE A 441 7.18 -7.51 -10.65
N PRO A 442 6.45 -6.83 -11.57
CA PRO A 442 5.10 -7.25 -11.99
C PRO A 442 5.03 -8.72 -12.38
N GLY A 443 4.02 -9.41 -11.86
CA GLY A 443 3.77 -10.82 -12.17
C GLY A 443 4.77 -11.84 -11.61
N LYS A 444 5.82 -11.42 -10.88
CA LYS A 444 6.86 -12.33 -10.40
C LYS A 444 7.10 -12.30 -8.89
N TRP A 445 6.60 -11.30 -8.22
CA TRP A 445 6.80 -11.06 -6.81
C TRP A 445 5.48 -11.21 -6.05
N ASP A 446 5.50 -11.62 -4.79
CA ASP A 446 4.32 -11.66 -3.92
C ASP A 446 3.98 -10.27 -3.34
N PHE A 447 3.88 -10.14 -2.04
CA PHE A 447 3.54 -8.87 -1.38
C PHE A 447 4.82 -8.08 -1.07
N ALA A 448 4.97 -6.90 -1.67
CA ALA A 448 6.16 -6.07 -1.48
C ALA A 448 6.26 -5.43 -0.08
N ALA A 449 5.16 -5.37 0.67
CA ALA A 449 5.13 -4.88 2.05
C ALA A 449 3.95 -5.48 2.77
N LYS A 450 4.21 -6.20 3.85
CA LYS A 450 3.18 -6.80 4.70
C LYS A 450 3.58 -6.92 6.17
N GLY A 451 4.79 -6.51 6.53
CA GLY A 451 5.22 -6.52 7.92
C GLY A 451 4.57 -5.43 8.76
N PRO A 452 4.52 -5.61 10.08
CA PRO A 452 4.08 -4.58 11.02
C PRO A 452 4.89 -3.30 10.91
N TRP A 453 4.30 -2.17 11.25
CA TRP A 453 5.00 -0.90 11.41
C TRP A 453 5.89 -0.90 12.64
N LEU A 454 7.05 -0.22 12.56
CA LEU A 454 7.94 0.06 13.67
C LEU A 454 8.06 1.58 13.90
N ASN A 455 7.73 2.04 15.11
CA ASN A 455 7.87 3.43 15.54
C ASN A 455 9.27 3.65 16.13
N VAL A 456 10.22 4.02 15.29
CA VAL A 456 11.64 4.21 15.64
C VAL A 456 11.82 5.27 16.73
N LEU A 457 11.03 6.37 16.69
CA LEU A 457 11.12 7.41 17.71
C LEU A 457 10.56 6.95 19.06
N LYS A 458 9.53 6.09 19.10
CA LYS A 458 9.04 5.47 20.32
C LYS A 458 10.09 4.56 20.96
N VAL A 459 10.83 3.81 20.14
CA VAL A 459 11.96 3.00 20.62
C VAL A 459 13.04 3.88 21.25
N LEU A 460 13.37 5.05 20.67
CA LEU A 460 14.31 6.00 21.28
C LEU A 460 13.75 6.55 22.62
N GLU A 461 12.47 6.90 22.68
CA GLU A 461 11.83 7.32 23.93
C GLU A 461 11.99 6.26 25.03
N LEU A 462 11.75 4.99 24.72
CA LEU A 462 11.97 3.88 25.65
C LEU A 462 13.44 3.78 26.07
N THR A 463 14.36 3.88 25.13
CA THR A 463 15.81 3.84 25.38
C THR A 463 16.22 4.92 26.41
N LEU A 464 15.75 6.16 26.22
CA LEU A 464 16.07 7.27 27.10
C LEU A 464 15.44 7.15 28.51
N ASN A 465 14.46 6.25 28.66
CA ASN A 465 13.72 5.98 29.91
C ASN A 465 14.00 4.58 30.49
N GLY A 466 15.12 3.94 30.15
CA GLY A 466 15.48 2.62 30.72
C GLY A 466 14.59 1.46 30.26
N GLY A 467 13.95 1.59 29.09
CA GLY A 467 12.98 0.64 28.56
C GLY A 467 11.58 0.78 29.14
N LYS A 468 11.30 1.86 29.88
CA LYS A 468 10.01 2.14 30.50
C LYS A 468 9.21 3.14 29.70
N ASP A 469 7.95 2.83 29.41
CA ASP A 469 7.04 3.79 28.77
C ASP A 469 6.70 4.92 29.75
N PRO A 470 7.06 6.19 29.46
CA PRO A 470 6.85 7.29 30.39
C PRO A 470 5.37 7.65 30.59
N ALA A 471 4.51 7.35 29.63
CA ALA A 471 3.07 7.69 29.72
C ALA A 471 2.30 6.73 30.66
N THR A 472 2.63 5.43 30.64
CA THR A 472 1.92 4.40 31.40
C THR A 472 2.71 3.87 32.60
N GLY A 473 4.02 4.11 32.62
CA GLY A 473 4.92 3.53 33.61
C GLY A 473 5.22 2.04 33.42
N LYS A 474 4.71 1.40 32.35
CA LYS A 474 4.96 -0.01 32.07
C LYS A 474 6.40 -0.25 31.62
N GLN A 475 7.03 -1.31 32.14
CA GLN A 475 8.34 -1.75 31.73
C GLN A 475 8.20 -2.68 30.51
N LEU A 476 8.97 -2.36 29.46
CA LEU A 476 9.17 -3.21 28.29
C LEU A 476 10.61 -3.77 28.33
N PHE A 477 11.28 -3.88 27.19
CA PHE A 477 12.65 -4.37 27.13
C PHE A 477 13.60 -3.37 27.84
N GLN A 478 14.35 -3.87 28.85
CA GLN A 478 15.19 -3.04 29.71
C GLN A 478 16.47 -2.60 28.99
N THR A 479 16.84 -1.33 29.12
CA THR A 479 18.13 -0.81 28.67
C THR A 479 19.12 -0.65 29.83
N PRO A 480 20.43 -0.63 29.54
CA PRO A 480 21.46 -0.49 30.58
C PRO A 480 21.55 0.92 31.22
N GLY A 481 20.83 1.93 30.64
CA GLY A 481 20.92 3.32 31.13
C GLY A 481 19.64 4.12 30.86
N THR A 482 19.70 5.40 31.26
CA THR A 482 18.66 6.42 31.00
C THR A 482 19.34 7.69 30.49
N LEU A 483 18.55 8.67 30.00
CA LEU A 483 19.07 9.98 29.59
C LEU A 483 20.01 10.62 30.64
N GLU A 484 19.74 10.37 31.95
CA GLU A 484 20.53 10.95 33.04
C GLU A 484 21.83 10.20 33.32
N THR A 485 21.98 8.98 32.84
CA THR A 485 23.15 8.12 33.13
C THR A 485 24.08 7.89 31.96
N PHE A 486 23.64 8.18 30.73
CA PHE A 486 24.51 8.10 29.56
C PHE A 486 25.57 9.21 29.57
N GLU A 487 26.79 8.86 29.18
CA GLU A 487 27.96 9.74 29.20
C GLU A 487 28.30 10.31 27.81
N SER A 488 27.71 9.75 26.73
CA SER A 488 27.88 10.22 25.35
C SER A 488 26.70 9.86 24.47
N ALA A 489 26.59 10.53 23.31
CA ALA A 489 25.59 10.24 22.30
C ALA A 489 25.79 8.85 21.65
N GLU A 490 27.03 8.40 21.55
CA GLU A 490 27.38 7.07 21.05
C GLU A 490 26.87 5.98 21.98
N GLN A 491 26.94 6.14 23.30
CA GLN A 491 26.34 5.20 24.26
C GLN A 491 24.84 5.14 24.11
N ILE A 492 24.18 6.27 23.86
CA ILE A 492 22.74 6.30 23.57
C ILE A 492 22.44 5.51 22.28
N LEU A 493 23.24 5.75 21.22
CA LEU A 493 23.05 5.04 19.94
C LEU A 493 23.21 3.52 20.12
N GLU A 494 24.21 3.05 20.85
CA GLU A 494 24.39 1.60 21.04
C GLU A 494 23.24 0.98 21.86
N ALA A 495 22.80 1.62 22.95
CA ALA A 495 21.62 1.17 23.70
C ALA A 495 20.35 1.23 22.84
N PHE A 496 20.23 2.21 21.96
CA PHE A 496 19.11 2.34 21.01
C PHE A 496 19.14 1.24 19.96
N LYS A 497 20.30 0.86 19.43
CA LYS A 497 20.45 -0.28 18.50
C LYS A 497 20.01 -1.60 19.13
N GLU A 498 20.34 -1.84 20.40
CA GLU A 498 19.86 -3.04 21.11
C GLU A 498 18.33 -3.08 21.21
N GLN A 499 17.72 -1.95 21.56
CA GLN A 499 16.26 -1.80 21.58
C GLN A 499 15.63 -2.00 20.19
N LEU A 500 16.20 -1.35 19.16
CA LEU A 500 15.74 -1.49 17.79
C LEU A 500 15.77 -2.95 17.34
N HIS A 501 16.89 -3.65 17.54
CA HIS A 501 17.02 -5.05 17.16
C HIS A 501 15.99 -5.94 17.86
N HIS A 502 15.72 -5.70 19.15
CA HIS A 502 14.68 -6.40 19.90
C HIS A 502 13.28 -6.19 19.28
N TYR A 503 12.89 -4.93 18.99
CA TYR A 503 11.55 -4.67 18.41
C TYR A 503 11.46 -5.08 16.94
N MET A 504 12.55 -5.04 16.19
CA MET A 504 12.62 -5.62 14.84
C MET A 504 12.36 -7.14 14.88
N SER A 505 12.91 -7.85 15.87
CA SER A 505 12.61 -9.29 16.05
C SER A 505 11.13 -9.54 16.36
N GLN A 506 10.50 -8.71 17.19
CA GLN A 506 9.07 -8.79 17.49
C GLN A 506 8.20 -8.50 16.24
N GLN A 507 8.62 -7.56 15.41
CA GLN A 507 7.98 -7.25 14.14
C GLN A 507 7.99 -8.49 13.21
N VAL A 508 9.14 -9.15 13.06
CA VAL A 508 9.29 -10.37 12.24
C VAL A 508 8.48 -11.54 12.80
N ILE A 509 8.46 -11.72 14.12
CA ILE A 509 7.62 -12.76 14.77
C ILE A 509 6.14 -12.50 14.48
N THR A 510 5.68 -11.26 14.60
CA THR A 510 4.29 -10.89 14.29
C THR A 510 3.94 -11.20 12.86
N GLU A 511 4.81 -10.86 11.89
CA GLU A 511 4.62 -11.19 10.48
C GLU A 511 4.53 -12.70 10.25
N HIS A 512 5.42 -13.51 10.87
CA HIS A 512 5.39 -14.95 10.70
C HIS A 512 4.10 -15.58 11.21
N ILE A 513 3.57 -15.11 12.34
CA ILE A 513 2.27 -15.57 12.87
C ILE A 513 1.14 -15.13 11.94
N ASN A 514 1.16 -13.88 11.50
CA ASN A 514 0.15 -13.33 10.60
C ASN A 514 0.11 -14.08 9.25
N ASP A 515 1.26 -14.40 8.67
CA ASP A 515 1.36 -15.20 7.45
C ASP A 515 0.78 -16.60 7.61
N ALA A 516 1.09 -17.26 8.73
CA ALA A 516 0.53 -18.58 9.03
C ALA A 516 -1.00 -18.56 9.20
N LEU A 517 -1.54 -17.44 9.71
CA LEU A 517 -2.99 -17.25 9.81
C LEU A 517 -3.62 -16.96 8.45
N HIS A 518 -2.99 -16.14 7.60
CA HIS A 518 -3.47 -15.90 6.25
C HIS A 518 -3.47 -17.17 5.38
N GLU A 519 -2.49 -18.08 5.55
CA GLU A 519 -2.53 -19.40 4.90
C GLU A 519 -3.79 -20.21 5.29
N GLN A 520 -4.28 -20.05 6.53
CA GLN A 520 -5.41 -20.80 7.07
C GLN A 520 -6.77 -20.13 6.82
N VAL A 521 -6.82 -18.80 6.79
CA VAL A 521 -8.08 -18.04 6.74
C VAL A 521 -8.28 -17.40 5.37
N ASP A 522 -7.22 -16.94 4.71
CA ASP A 522 -7.26 -16.05 3.53
C ASP A 522 -6.37 -16.51 2.35
N PRO A 523 -6.35 -17.79 1.95
CA PRO A 523 -5.69 -18.17 0.72
C PRO A 523 -6.48 -17.64 -0.51
N ASN A 524 -5.81 -16.81 -1.33
CA ASN A 524 -6.42 -16.12 -2.47
C ASN A 524 -5.98 -16.75 -3.80
N ALA A 525 -6.89 -17.46 -4.45
CA ALA A 525 -6.60 -18.24 -5.65
C ALA A 525 -6.56 -17.39 -6.92
N PHE A 526 -7.43 -16.39 -7.08
CA PHE A 526 -7.45 -15.51 -8.24
C PHE A 526 -6.15 -14.72 -8.33
N ARG A 527 -5.82 -13.99 -7.28
CA ARG A 527 -4.58 -13.20 -7.19
C ARG A 527 -3.34 -14.04 -7.46
N SER A 528 -3.26 -15.22 -6.84
CA SER A 528 -2.12 -16.13 -7.00
C SER A 528 -2.00 -16.67 -8.43
N SER A 529 -3.12 -16.90 -9.12
CA SER A 529 -3.11 -17.40 -10.50
C SER A 529 -2.61 -16.39 -11.53
N LEU A 530 -2.50 -15.10 -11.16
CA LEU A 530 -1.99 -14.03 -12.02
C LEU A 530 -0.50 -13.70 -11.77
N VAL A 531 0.19 -14.55 -11.00
CA VAL A 531 1.62 -14.42 -10.70
C VAL A 531 2.32 -15.71 -11.13
N HIS A 532 3.45 -15.55 -11.86
CA HIS A 532 4.24 -16.66 -12.36
C HIS A 532 4.71 -17.60 -11.25
N ASP A 533 4.88 -18.86 -11.59
CA ASP A 533 5.25 -19.99 -10.76
C ASP A 533 4.15 -20.50 -9.81
N CYS A 534 3.17 -19.69 -9.42
CA CYS A 534 2.12 -20.13 -8.51
C CYS A 534 1.34 -21.33 -9.06
N ILE A 535 0.95 -21.31 -10.33
CA ILE A 535 0.21 -22.40 -10.99
C ILE A 535 1.10 -23.64 -11.10
N GLU A 536 2.31 -23.51 -11.63
CA GLU A 536 3.27 -24.60 -11.82
C GLU A 536 3.65 -25.27 -10.50
N ARG A 537 3.86 -24.47 -9.46
CA ARG A 537 4.21 -24.97 -8.13
C ARG A 537 3.00 -25.42 -7.32
N GLY A 538 1.79 -25.03 -7.74
CA GLY A 538 0.54 -25.35 -7.05
C GLY A 538 0.46 -24.73 -5.66
N LYS A 539 0.92 -23.48 -5.51
CA LYS A 539 0.98 -22.74 -4.25
C LYS A 539 0.41 -21.35 -4.42
N THR A 540 -0.28 -20.88 -3.41
CA THR A 540 -0.69 -19.48 -3.32
C THR A 540 0.53 -18.57 -3.07
N LEU A 541 0.35 -17.26 -3.25
CA LEU A 541 1.37 -16.26 -2.91
C LEU A 541 1.83 -16.39 -1.45
N ILE A 542 0.88 -16.53 -0.53
CA ILE A 542 1.19 -16.63 0.91
C ILE A 542 1.94 -17.93 1.26
N GLU A 543 1.78 -19.00 0.48
CA GLU A 543 2.55 -20.24 0.61
C GLU A 543 3.93 -20.17 -0.08
N GLY A 544 4.31 -19.02 -0.64
CA GLY A 544 5.55 -18.83 -1.38
C GLY A 544 5.51 -19.41 -2.79
N GLY A 545 4.41 -19.21 -3.52
CA GLY A 545 4.24 -19.67 -4.91
C GLY A 545 5.00 -18.85 -5.94
N SER A 546 5.26 -17.57 -5.69
CA SER A 546 5.93 -16.64 -6.59
C SER A 546 7.43 -16.89 -6.76
N ILE A 547 8.02 -16.26 -7.77
CA ILE A 547 9.48 -16.32 -8.04
C ILE A 547 10.24 -15.53 -6.97
N TYR A 548 9.81 -14.30 -6.70
CA TYR A 548 10.40 -13.42 -5.69
C TYR A 548 9.47 -13.27 -4.48
N SER A 549 10.10 -13.14 -3.32
CA SER A 549 9.42 -12.85 -2.05
C SER A 549 10.36 -12.05 -1.18
N ALA A 550 10.23 -10.73 -1.18
CA ALA A 550 10.95 -9.88 -0.24
C ALA A 550 9.95 -8.97 0.45
N ASP A 551 9.93 -9.08 1.76
CA ASP A 551 9.10 -8.25 2.61
C ASP A 551 9.90 -7.11 3.23
N GLY A 552 9.18 -6.11 3.69
CA GLY A 552 9.76 -5.03 4.46
C GLY A 552 8.85 -4.64 5.60
N GLY A 553 9.43 -4.44 6.76
CA GLY A 553 8.76 -3.78 7.86
C GLY A 553 8.74 -2.27 7.61
N PRO A 554 7.55 -1.67 7.45
CA PRO A 554 7.48 -0.21 7.41
C PRO A 554 7.99 0.38 8.72
N THR A 555 8.85 1.39 8.61
CA THR A 555 9.37 2.13 9.77
C THR A 555 8.98 3.61 9.67
N THR A 556 8.90 4.29 10.81
CA THR A 556 8.64 5.74 10.87
C THR A 556 9.47 6.38 11.96
N GLY A 557 9.89 7.65 11.75
CA GLY A 557 10.56 8.44 12.78
C GLY A 557 12.08 8.34 12.83
N ILE A 558 12.76 7.79 11.81
CA ILE A 558 14.24 7.71 11.75
C ILE A 558 14.86 9.12 11.88
N ILE A 559 14.39 10.07 11.09
CA ILE A 559 14.94 11.44 11.08
C ILE A 559 14.63 12.16 12.40
N SER A 560 13.43 11.99 12.95
CA SER A 560 13.09 12.54 14.27
C SER A 560 13.99 11.97 15.39
N ALA A 561 14.33 10.67 15.32
CA ALA A 561 15.26 10.06 16.26
C ALA A 561 16.69 10.59 16.07
N ALA A 562 17.13 10.79 14.85
CA ALA A 562 18.44 11.37 14.53
C ALA A 562 18.56 12.81 15.05
N ASP A 563 17.54 13.65 14.81
CA ASP A 563 17.48 15.02 15.30
C ASP A 563 17.51 15.07 16.84
N ALA A 564 16.83 14.12 17.51
CA ALA A 564 16.82 14.00 18.96
C ALA A 564 18.23 13.65 19.51
N ILE A 565 18.93 12.70 18.89
CA ILE A 565 20.30 12.32 19.31
C ILE A 565 21.28 13.47 19.03
N ALA A 566 21.19 14.12 17.85
CA ALA A 566 22.02 15.29 17.54
C ALA A 566 21.81 16.45 18.52
N ALA A 567 20.56 16.67 18.92
CA ALA A 567 20.24 17.69 19.92
C ALA A 567 20.85 17.36 21.31
N ILE A 568 20.70 16.09 21.78
CA ILE A 568 21.30 15.62 23.02
C ILE A 568 22.82 15.82 22.98
N GLU A 569 23.49 15.36 21.93
CA GLU A 569 24.93 15.51 21.75
C GLU A 569 25.34 16.98 21.89
N HIS A 570 24.67 17.85 21.16
CA HIS A 570 25.01 19.28 21.16
C HIS A 570 24.82 19.95 22.53
N VAL A 571 23.66 19.74 23.19
CA VAL A 571 23.33 20.48 24.40
C VAL A 571 23.93 19.88 25.68
N LEU A 572 24.12 18.55 25.76
CA LEU A 572 24.62 17.87 26.95
C LEU A 572 26.13 17.62 26.88
N PHE A 573 26.64 17.12 25.76
CA PHE A 573 28.01 16.60 25.69
C PHE A 573 28.99 17.59 25.06
N GLU A 574 28.67 18.21 23.93
CA GLU A 574 29.55 19.14 23.24
C GLU A 574 29.59 20.51 23.90
N LYS A 575 28.47 21.19 24.05
CA LYS A 575 28.38 22.59 24.52
C LYS A 575 28.06 22.70 26.01
N LYS A 576 27.55 21.61 26.60
CA LYS A 576 27.16 21.59 28.02
C LYS A 576 26.24 22.74 28.42
N LEU A 577 25.26 23.02 27.57
CA LEU A 577 24.29 24.09 27.75
C LEU A 577 23.19 23.71 28.76
N LEU A 578 22.96 22.42 28.94
CA LEU A 578 22.01 21.85 29.86
C LEU A 578 22.66 20.70 30.64
N THR A 579 22.15 20.42 31.81
CA THR A 579 22.41 19.16 32.51
C THR A 579 21.43 18.10 32.04
N PRO A 580 21.78 16.79 32.14
CA PRO A 580 20.82 15.71 31.83
C PRO A 580 19.50 15.84 32.60
N ALA A 581 19.55 16.21 33.90
CA ALA A 581 18.36 16.41 34.74
C ALA A 581 17.47 17.56 34.27
N GLN A 582 18.04 18.69 33.78
CA GLN A 582 17.26 19.79 33.22
C GLN A 582 16.53 19.38 31.96
N LEU A 583 17.22 18.68 31.02
CA LEU A 583 16.59 18.18 29.80
C LEU A 583 15.52 17.14 30.13
N PHE A 584 15.81 16.17 31.00
CA PHE A 584 14.87 15.15 31.44
C PHE A 584 13.59 15.76 32.05
N ARG A 585 13.75 16.75 32.95
CA ARG A 585 12.63 17.49 33.54
C ARG A 585 11.78 18.22 32.49
N ALA A 586 12.45 18.88 31.53
CA ALA A 586 11.72 19.55 30.44
C ALA A 586 10.88 18.58 29.60
N LEU A 587 11.42 17.38 29.31
CA LEU A 587 10.67 16.31 28.63
C LEU A 587 9.50 15.82 29.48
N GLN A 588 9.69 15.54 30.78
CA GLN A 588 8.62 15.10 31.68
C GLN A 588 7.43 16.08 31.75
N THR A 589 7.68 17.37 31.60
CA THR A 589 6.69 18.44 31.70
C THR A 589 6.22 18.95 30.33
N ASN A 590 6.54 18.26 29.24
CA ASN A 590 6.22 18.69 27.87
C ASN A 590 6.69 20.12 27.56
N PHE A 591 7.82 20.52 28.15
CA PHE A 591 8.42 21.87 28.06
C PHE A 591 7.52 22.99 28.66
N GLU A 592 6.61 22.67 29.58
CA GLU A 592 5.64 23.63 30.12
C GLU A 592 6.01 24.14 31.53
N ASP A 593 7.09 23.60 32.15
CA ASP A 593 7.52 24.04 33.48
C ASP A 593 8.27 25.40 33.41
N GLU A 594 7.61 26.44 33.93
CA GLU A 594 8.14 27.79 34.01
C GLU A 594 8.92 28.08 35.34
N ASN A 595 8.96 27.08 36.25
CA ASN A 595 9.60 27.24 37.58
C ASN A 595 11.05 26.72 37.61
N THR A 596 11.65 26.38 36.48
CA THR A 596 13.05 25.95 36.35
C THR A 596 13.90 27.04 35.74
N ASP A 597 15.24 26.91 35.86
CA ASP A 597 16.20 27.77 35.20
C ASP A 597 17.25 26.90 34.49
N PRO A 598 17.28 26.90 33.12
CA PRO A 598 16.31 27.58 32.24
C PRO A 598 14.91 26.97 32.33
N THR A 599 13.90 27.76 31.97
CA THR A 599 12.51 27.31 31.91
C THR A 599 12.26 26.28 30.81
N GLY A 600 11.21 25.47 30.91
CA GLY A 600 10.82 24.51 29.86
C GLY A 600 10.67 25.15 28.46
N PRO A 601 9.95 26.30 28.32
CA PRO A 601 9.87 27.01 27.04
C PRO A 601 11.24 27.50 26.50
N GLU A 602 12.15 27.95 27.36
CA GLU A 602 13.50 28.36 26.96
C GLU A 602 14.34 27.17 26.48
N ILE A 603 14.27 26.04 27.20
CA ILE A 603 14.90 24.78 26.75
C ILE A 603 14.37 24.38 25.38
N ARG A 604 13.04 24.39 25.17
CA ARG A 604 12.44 24.09 23.88
C ARG A 604 12.93 25.04 22.78
N ALA A 605 12.98 26.33 23.06
CA ALA A 605 13.46 27.31 22.09
C ALA A 605 14.94 27.10 21.73
N LEU A 606 15.79 26.71 22.72
CA LEU A 606 17.16 26.30 22.49
C LEU A 606 17.27 25.10 21.56
N LEU A 607 16.53 24.03 21.86
CA LEU A 607 16.50 22.79 21.07
C LEU A 607 16.04 23.04 19.63
N LEU A 608 14.95 23.80 19.45
CA LEU A 608 14.42 24.10 18.11
C LEU A 608 15.36 24.99 17.28
N ASN A 609 16.08 25.94 17.88
CA ASN A 609 16.74 27.01 17.14
C ASN A 609 18.27 26.92 17.10
N LYS A 610 18.89 26.13 17.98
CA LYS A 610 20.35 26.12 18.14
C LYS A 610 21.01 24.77 17.96
N THR A 611 20.23 23.68 17.82
CA THR A 611 20.77 22.35 17.59
C THR A 611 20.87 22.03 16.08
N PRO A 612 21.83 21.17 15.68
CA PRO A 612 21.89 20.65 14.32
C PRO A 612 20.63 19.88 13.96
N ARG A 613 20.22 19.96 12.71
CA ARG A 613 19.02 19.31 12.19
C ARG A 613 19.27 18.71 10.81
N PHE A 614 18.71 17.52 10.57
CA PHE A 614 18.72 16.87 9.26
C PHE A 614 18.03 17.76 8.22
N GLY A 615 18.54 17.72 6.98
CA GLY A 615 18.01 18.48 5.86
C GLY A 615 18.68 19.84 5.64
N ASN A 616 19.77 20.13 6.36
CA ASN A 616 20.55 21.36 6.23
C ASN A 616 21.99 21.12 5.73
N ASP A 617 22.27 19.94 5.18
CA ASP A 617 23.62 19.51 4.77
C ASP A 617 24.66 19.63 5.90
N ASP A 618 24.22 19.29 7.11
CA ASP A 618 25.04 19.38 8.34
C ASP A 618 25.34 17.97 8.88
N ASP A 619 26.60 17.55 8.73
CA ASP A 619 27.05 16.21 9.13
C ASP A 619 26.89 15.95 10.64
N ARG A 620 26.74 16.98 11.49
CA ARG A 620 26.46 16.80 12.92
C ARG A 620 25.08 16.17 13.16
N ALA A 621 24.12 16.39 12.26
CA ALA A 621 22.81 15.74 12.31
C ALA A 621 22.72 14.57 11.33
N ASP A 622 23.19 14.76 10.07
CA ASP A 622 23.03 13.78 8.99
C ASP A 622 23.67 12.42 9.34
N ARG A 623 24.82 12.42 10.03
CA ARG A 623 25.52 11.18 10.45
C ARG A 623 24.66 10.27 11.33
N TRP A 624 23.79 10.83 12.18
CA TRP A 624 22.92 10.05 13.04
C TRP A 624 21.80 9.40 12.25
N ALA A 625 21.22 10.11 11.29
CA ALA A 625 20.23 9.56 10.39
C ALA A 625 20.81 8.40 9.55
N VAL A 626 22.01 8.58 9.00
CA VAL A 626 22.76 7.54 8.28
C VAL A 626 23.03 6.34 9.17
N ALA A 627 23.55 6.55 10.39
CA ALA A 627 23.89 5.46 11.31
C ALA A 627 22.67 4.63 11.74
N ILE A 628 21.53 5.28 12.00
CA ILE A 628 20.28 4.59 12.36
C ILE A 628 19.74 3.81 11.19
N ALA A 629 19.67 4.43 10.01
CA ALA A 629 19.13 3.78 8.80
C ALA A 629 20.02 2.62 8.34
N ASP A 630 21.34 2.76 8.38
CA ASP A 630 22.29 1.71 8.04
C ASP A 630 22.17 0.52 9.00
N PHE A 631 22.05 0.78 10.30
CA PHE A 631 21.84 -0.27 11.29
C PHE A 631 20.54 -1.04 11.03
N ILE A 632 19.41 -0.33 10.88
CA ILE A 632 18.11 -0.99 10.65
C ILE A 632 18.13 -1.77 9.32
N GLY A 633 18.61 -1.15 8.23
CA GLY A 633 18.65 -1.77 6.93
C GLY A 633 19.58 -2.98 6.85
N SER A 634 20.79 -2.87 7.39
CA SER A 634 21.73 -3.99 7.42
C SER A 634 21.26 -5.14 8.33
N SER A 635 20.65 -4.83 9.48
CA SER A 635 20.07 -5.87 10.35
C SER A 635 18.90 -6.59 9.68
N TYR A 636 18.00 -5.88 9.02
CA TYR A 636 16.93 -6.54 8.26
C TYR A 636 17.49 -7.46 7.18
N HIS A 637 18.50 -7.01 6.47
CA HIS A 637 19.08 -7.80 5.37
C HIS A 637 19.85 -9.03 5.86
N ASN A 638 20.59 -8.91 6.96
CA ASN A 638 21.54 -9.93 7.41
C ASN A 638 20.98 -10.86 8.50
N ASP A 639 20.14 -10.34 9.39
CA ASP A 639 19.75 -11.04 10.62
C ASP A 639 18.33 -11.61 10.55
N PHE A 640 17.47 -11.11 9.65
CA PHE A 640 16.07 -11.46 9.57
C PHE A 640 15.64 -11.97 8.20
N HIS A 641 14.65 -12.85 8.21
CA HIS A 641 14.06 -13.42 7.01
C HIS A 641 12.54 -13.41 7.12
N ASN A 642 11.84 -13.23 6.01
CA ASN A 642 10.39 -13.38 5.98
C ASN A 642 9.98 -14.86 6.09
N SER A 643 8.69 -15.12 6.35
CA SER A 643 8.15 -16.47 6.52
C SER A 643 8.28 -17.38 5.28
N ARG A 644 8.57 -16.80 4.12
CA ARG A 644 8.72 -17.50 2.83
C ARG A 644 10.16 -17.74 2.41
N TYR A 645 11.12 -17.30 3.20
CA TYR A 645 12.54 -17.52 2.93
C TYR A 645 12.83 -19.00 2.66
N GLY A 646 13.46 -19.28 1.52
CA GLY A 646 13.75 -20.64 1.05
C GLY A 646 12.54 -21.45 0.56
N LYS A 647 11.32 -20.91 0.55
CA LYS A 647 10.13 -21.56 -0.03
C LYS A 647 10.00 -21.28 -1.53
N GLY A 648 10.50 -20.14 -2.01
CA GLY A 648 10.56 -19.76 -3.41
C GLY A 648 11.83 -20.21 -4.11
N PRO A 649 11.93 -20.07 -5.46
CA PRO A 649 13.13 -20.39 -6.21
C PRO A 649 14.29 -19.42 -5.90
N VAL A 650 14.01 -18.21 -5.48
CA VAL A 650 15.00 -17.20 -5.09
C VAL A 650 14.79 -16.87 -3.60
N PRO A 651 15.82 -17.05 -2.76
CA PRO A 651 15.75 -16.58 -1.38
C PRO A 651 15.74 -15.07 -1.36
N CYS A 652 14.82 -14.47 -0.59
CA CYS A 652 14.70 -13.03 -0.46
C CYS A 652 14.89 -12.59 0.98
N CYS A 653 15.40 -11.37 1.15
CA CYS A 653 15.68 -10.77 2.45
C CYS A 653 14.47 -10.01 3.00
N TYR A 654 14.54 -9.65 4.28
CA TYR A 654 13.74 -8.60 4.86
C TYR A 654 14.37 -7.24 4.48
N SER A 655 13.57 -6.20 4.24
CA SER A 655 14.09 -4.91 3.77
C SER A 655 13.54 -3.72 4.55
N LEU A 656 14.29 -2.63 4.56
CA LEU A 656 13.87 -1.38 5.19
C LEU A 656 12.83 -0.66 4.31
N SER A 657 11.77 -0.21 4.95
CA SER A 657 10.71 0.57 4.32
C SER A 657 10.45 1.86 5.11
N GLN A 658 10.45 2.99 4.40
CA GLN A 658 10.10 4.31 4.94
C GLN A 658 8.89 4.88 4.19
N SER A 659 7.69 4.57 4.65
CA SER A 659 6.46 4.95 3.91
C SER A 659 6.00 6.37 4.26
N PRO A 660 5.77 7.23 3.26
CA PRO A 660 5.26 8.59 3.44
C PRO A 660 3.72 8.59 3.46
N VAL A 661 3.12 8.19 4.57
CA VAL A 661 1.67 8.25 4.79
C VAL A 661 1.35 9.08 6.02
N THR A 662 0.08 9.34 6.29
CA THR A 662 -0.35 10.03 7.52
C THR A 662 -0.02 9.25 8.81
N GLY A 663 0.61 8.08 8.69
CA GLY A 663 1.18 7.30 9.79
C GLY A 663 2.11 8.10 10.69
N SER A 664 2.88 9.07 10.16
CA SER A 664 3.69 9.99 10.96
C SER A 664 2.87 10.74 12.01
N VAL A 665 1.61 11.06 11.73
CA VAL A 665 0.66 11.69 12.65
C VAL A 665 0.15 10.66 13.68
N ALA A 666 -0.27 9.49 13.22
CA ALA A 666 -0.80 8.43 14.09
C ALA A 666 0.25 7.94 15.10
N PHE A 667 1.45 7.61 14.62
CA PHE A 667 2.56 7.19 15.48
C PHE A 667 3.09 8.31 16.36
N GLY A 668 3.04 9.57 15.93
CA GLY A 668 3.39 10.72 16.75
C GLY A 668 2.55 10.84 18.02
N ARG A 669 1.26 10.43 17.94
CA ARG A 669 0.35 10.43 19.11
C ARG A 669 0.79 9.49 20.23
N ALA A 670 1.52 8.42 19.90
CA ALA A 670 2.05 7.45 20.88
C ALA A 670 3.35 7.89 21.52
N VAL A 671 3.98 8.99 21.06
CA VAL A 671 5.29 9.46 21.54
C VAL A 671 5.14 10.74 22.36
N GLY A 672 5.77 10.76 23.51
CA GLY A 672 5.91 11.94 24.37
C GLY A 672 6.79 13.04 23.75
N PRO A 673 7.16 14.07 24.50
CA PRO A 673 8.06 15.12 24.00
C PRO A 673 9.47 14.57 23.79
N THR A 674 10.19 15.10 22.80
CA THR A 674 11.49 14.57 22.39
C THR A 674 12.59 15.63 22.45
N PRO A 675 13.87 15.20 22.61
CA PRO A 675 15.02 16.09 22.81
C PRO A 675 15.29 17.07 21.66
N ASP A 676 14.68 16.88 20.51
CA ASP A 676 14.72 17.84 19.40
C ASP A 676 13.74 19.02 19.57
N GLY A 677 12.98 19.08 20.67
CA GLY A 677 12.00 20.13 20.95
C GLY A 677 10.59 19.87 20.42
N ARG A 678 10.33 18.66 19.88
CA ARG A 678 8.98 18.20 19.51
C ARG A 678 8.14 18.02 20.77
N LYS A 679 6.90 18.50 20.79
CA LYS A 679 5.94 18.28 21.89
C LYS A 679 5.33 16.87 21.82
N ALA A 680 4.80 16.42 22.94
CA ALA A 680 4.03 15.18 22.99
C ALA A 680 2.88 15.21 21.98
N LYS A 681 2.68 14.07 21.31
CA LYS A 681 1.62 13.86 20.32
C LYS A 681 1.74 14.66 19.01
N ASP A 682 2.76 15.52 18.85
CA ASP A 682 3.05 16.16 17.56
C ASP A 682 3.43 15.10 16.51
N PRO A 683 3.19 15.35 15.21
CA PRO A 683 3.62 14.44 14.14
C PRO A 683 5.13 14.17 14.15
N LEU A 684 5.52 12.98 13.68
CA LEU A 684 6.90 12.63 13.35
C LEU A 684 7.28 13.20 11.98
N ASN A 685 8.54 13.07 11.59
CA ASN A 685 8.97 13.33 10.21
C ASN A 685 8.29 12.36 9.24
N ASN A 686 8.12 12.78 7.99
CA ASN A 686 7.47 11.99 6.95
C ASN A 686 8.52 11.30 6.05
N GLY A 687 8.54 9.97 6.03
CA GLY A 687 9.55 9.19 5.28
C GLY A 687 10.97 9.54 5.72
N ILE A 688 11.83 9.93 4.79
CA ILE A 688 13.18 10.45 5.06
C ILE A 688 13.27 11.99 4.93
N SER A 689 12.14 12.67 4.89
CA SER A 689 12.11 14.14 4.86
C SER A 689 12.56 14.73 6.19
N PRO A 690 13.12 15.97 6.19
CA PRO A 690 13.34 16.70 7.43
C PRO A 690 12.10 16.81 8.30
N SER A 691 12.26 16.92 9.60
CA SER A 691 11.17 17.28 10.52
C SER A 691 10.58 18.64 10.11
N ASN A 692 9.26 18.81 10.28
CA ASN A 692 8.53 19.96 9.79
C ASN A 692 9.14 21.30 10.27
N GLY A 693 9.61 22.16 9.35
CA GLY A 693 10.26 23.44 9.65
C GLY A 693 11.71 23.31 10.16
N ALA A 694 12.33 22.14 10.03
CA ALA A 694 13.73 21.94 10.37
C ALA A 694 14.68 22.41 9.28
N GLU A 695 14.26 22.32 8.03
CA GLU A 695 15.01 22.76 6.85
C GLU A 695 15.10 24.29 6.79
N ARG A 696 16.31 24.84 6.76
CA ARG A 696 16.60 26.30 6.77
C ARG A 696 17.52 26.74 5.65
N GLU A 697 18.34 25.80 5.16
CA GLU A 697 19.38 26.07 4.16
C GLU A 697 18.88 25.83 2.72
N GLY A 698 17.56 25.60 2.55
CA GLY A 698 16.90 25.47 1.25
C GLY A 698 16.93 24.05 0.65
N PRO A 699 16.25 23.86 -0.51
CA PRO A 699 16.00 22.53 -1.05
C PRO A 699 17.26 21.76 -1.49
N THR A 700 18.32 22.45 -1.90
CA THR A 700 19.61 21.81 -2.24
C THR A 700 20.25 21.17 -1.04
N ALA A 701 20.21 21.82 0.13
CA ALA A 701 20.73 21.26 1.36
C ALA A 701 19.92 20.02 1.80
N VAL A 702 18.59 20.06 1.63
CA VAL A 702 17.73 18.89 1.87
C VAL A 702 18.15 17.73 0.98
N MET A 703 18.31 17.96 -0.33
CA MET A 703 18.76 16.92 -1.27
C MET A 703 20.13 16.35 -0.92
N ASN A 704 21.06 17.20 -0.48
CA ASN A 704 22.39 16.75 -0.05
C ASN A 704 22.31 15.85 1.20
N SER A 705 21.53 16.23 2.22
CA SER A 705 21.32 15.39 3.41
C SER A 705 20.67 14.06 3.04
N VAL A 706 19.62 14.07 2.21
CA VAL A 706 18.96 12.84 1.72
C VAL A 706 19.93 11.98 0.91
N GLY A 707 20.76 12.59 0.07
CA GLY A 707 21.75 11.87 -0.75
C GLY A 707 22.84 11.14 0.05
N LYS A 708 23.02 11.46 1.34
CA LYS A 708 23.94 10.74 2.24
C LYS A 708 23.34 9.45 2.81
N MET A 709 22.01 9.28 2.73
CA MET A 709 21.34 8.10 3.30
C MET A 709 21.80 6.81 2.63
N PRO A 710 21.86 5.68 3.36
CA PRO A 710 22.30 4.38 2.82
C PRO A 710 21.20 3.72 1.98
N TYR A 711 20.88 4.31 0.83
CA TYR A 711 19.74 3.95 -0.03
C TYR A 711 19.74 2.48 -0.45
N ILE A 712 20.89 1.84 -0.49
CA ILE A 712 21.03 0.42 -0.90
C ILE A 712 20.20 -0.53 -0.01
N TRP A 713 19.86 -0.14 1.21
CA TRP A 713 19.02 -0.90 2.13
C TRP A 713 17.52 -0.61 1.98
N PHE A 714 17.17 0.44 1.26
CA PHE A 714 15.77 0.86 1.15
C PHE A 714 15.08 0.22 -0.05
N GLN A 715 14.18 -0.71 0.19
CA GLN A 715 13.23 -1.12 -0.85
C GLN A 715 12.25 0.03 -1.16
N LYS A 716 12.07 0.97 -0.23
CA LYS A 716 11.09 2.05 -0.26
C LYS A 716 11.61 3.31 0.42
N GLY A 717 11.24 4.47 -0.16
CA GLY A 717 11.29 5.74 0.55
C GLY A 717 12.62 6.44 0.58
N ALA A 718 13.43 6.27 -0.42
CA ALA A 718 14.60 7.10 -0.65
C ALA A 718 14.33 8.20 -1.67
#